data_edc64e4d6e6b82c26485dc6af85aed24
#
_entry.id   edc64e4d6e6b82c26485dc6af85aed24
#
_cell.length_a   1.000
_cell.length_b   1.000
_cell.length_c   1.000
_cell.angle_alpha   90.00
_cell.angle_beta   90.00
_cell.angle_gamma   90.00
#
_symmetry.space_group_name_H-M   'P 1'
#
loop_
_entity.id
_entity.type
_entity.pdbx_description
1 polymer ?
#
loop_
_entity_poly.entity_id
_entity_poly.type
_entity_poly.pdbx_seq_one_letter_code
_entity_poly.pdbx_strand_id
1 'polypeptide(L)'
;MLFPTRPCKSQAPAAVAAICSLRPSSSSPALIPSPYHDDNPFASLLTSDPPPPDPLRQVLATGDVHGALRGLPGLARQLFRWAEGTPHGFPRSASAFAAVLVPLAEARRNRSAYPVSLRAIQAGLLLPLISLLLTYPLSPSSHHLLNFLLRMSTKFVPECQAQDPAPTSCSTQCLSAFQEMARQGVAPYVKVCNCVLSVLCDAARWDDMRAVYSDMLQLGVEPSIVTYNTLLDSFCKAGRIDQAVMLLKDMEAQVAGCLPNDVTYNVVISGLARNGELDKAAQLVDRMRLSKQASAFTYNPLISGLLARGFVEKADALQQEMQNDGIVPTVVTYNTLIHGLFKRGNVEAAELKFLEMRAMGLQPDLITYNSLINGHCKACNLKQALWLLGDLRRAGLAPTVMTYNILIDGYCRLGNLGGAMRFKEEMRAECCLPDVCTYTILMNGSCKVKNIAMVRVFFDEMLSKGLKPDCFAYNTRISAELTLGAISDAFQLREEMMPSGISSDTVTYNILIDGLCKAGSLKDAYVLWMKMVSDGLQLDCVTYTCLIHAHCKWGLLRKANNIFRGMVASGLSPSAVTYTIFIHTYCRVGDLDSAYGWFRKMLEEGVEPNEVTYNVLMNALCRIGRTELAYQYFHEMLERGLVPNKYTYTLLIDGNCKEGNWVEAVRLYCEMHQKGIHPDHCTHNALFKGFGEDHMHDTIQYLENVVLG
;
A
#
# COMPACT_ATOMS: atom_id res chain seq x y z
N MET A 1 -30.41 7.54 -6.35
CA MET A 1 -29.83 8.13 -7.59
C MET A 1 -28.39 8.52 -7.28
N LEU A 2 -27.42 7.72 -7.70
CA LEU A 2 -26.01 7.88 -7.34
C LEU A 2 -25.23 8.72 -8.37
N PHE A 3 -25.74 8.84 -9.57
CA PHE A 3 -25.26 9.72 -10.66
C PHE A 3 -26.44 10.32 -11.39
N PRO A 4 -26.33 11.55 -11.91
CA PRO A 4 -27.36 12.06 -12.80
C PRO A 4 -27.43 11.19 -14.05
N THR A 5 -28.55 10.54 -14.26
CA THR A 5 -28.85 9.83 -15.50
C THR A 5 -29.03 10.84 -16.63
N ARG A 6 -28.60 10.50 -17.84
CA ARG A 6 -28.80 11.31 -19.05
C ARG A 6 -30.25 11.75 -19.16
N PRO A 7 -30.53 13.02 -19.49
CA PRO A 7 -31.86 13.38 -19.95
C PRO A 7 -32.12 12.66 -21.26
N CYS A 8 -33.29 12.04 -21.34
CA CYS A 8 -33.79 11.37 -22.54
C CYS A 8 -33.76 12.33 -23.73
N LYS A 9 -33.31 11.88 -24.90
CA LYS A 9 -33.11 12.67 -26.15
C LYS A 9 -34.36 13.35 -26.74
N SER A 10 -35.45 13.57 -26.00
CA SER A 10 -36.71 14.07 -26.55
C SER A 10 -37.09 15.51 -26.18
N GLN A 11 -36.24 16.28 -25.51
CA GLN A 11 -36.51 17.71 -25.33
C GLN A 11 -35.19 18.50 -25.23
N ALA A 12 -34.65 18.90 -26.36
CA ALA A 12 -33.68 19.97 -26.43
C ALA A 12 -34.42 21.31 -26.30
N PRO A 13 -34.04 22.19 -25.31
CA PRO A 13 -34.61 23.53 -25.26
C PRO A 13 -34.12 24.33 -26.51
N ALA A 14 -35.05 25.02 -27.17
CA ALA A 14 -34.83 25.87 -28.35
C ALA A 14 -33.92 27.11 -28.11
N ALA A 15 -33.11 27.12 -27.07
CA ALA A 15 -32.25 28.25 -26.71
C ALA A 15 -30.82 28.18 -27.31
N VAL A 16 -30.41 27.07 -27.93
CA VAL A 16 -29.06 26.93 -28.52
C VAL A 16 -29.01 27.29 -29.98
N ALA A 17 -30.17 27.44 -30.64
CA ALA A 17 -30.26 27.82 -32.09
C ALA A 17 -30.11 29.32 -32.34
N ALA A 18 -30.11 30.17 -31.31
CA ALA A 18 -30.07 31.63 -31.47
C ALA A 18 -28.66 32.27 -31.47
N ILE A 19 -27.62 31.49 -31.24
CA ILE A 19 -26.23 32.02 -31.16
C ILE A 19 -25.42 31.77 -32.46
N CYS A 20 -25.94 30.98 -33.41
CA CYS A 20 -25.20 30.68 -34.64
C CYS A 20 -25.56 31.53 -35.86
N SER A 21 -26.34 32.60 -35.73
CA SER A 21 -26.79 33.43 -36.89
C SER A 21 -26.36 34.88 -36.85
N LEU A 22 -25.20 35.23 -36.37
CA LEU A 22 -24.58 36.51 -36.60
C LEU A 22 -23.25 36.34 -37.35
N ARG A 23 -23.28 36.43 -38.67
CA ARG A 23 -22.10 36.71 -39.49
C ARG A 23 -21.75 38.18 -39.34
N PRO A 24 -20.55 38.57 -38.94
CA PRO A 24 -20.09 39.92 -39.13
C PRO A 24 -19.56 40.11 -40.57
N SER A 25 -20.03 41.13 -41.18
CA SER A 25 -19.52 41.68 -42.42
C SER A 25 -18.05 42.12 -42.28
N SER A 26 -17.33 42.00 -43.39
CA SER A 26 -15.96 42.43 -43.63
C SER A 26 -15.62 43.79 -43.03
N SER A 27 -14.78 43.82 -42.00
CA SER A 27 -13.92 44.98 -41.67
C SER A 27 -12.62 44.45 -41.07
N SER A 28 -11.51 45.02 -41.48
CA SER A 28 -10.12 44.71 -41.15
C SER A 28 -9.91 44.35 -39.69
N PRO A 29 -9.02 43.38 -39.34
CA PRO A 29 -8.77 43.02 -37.96
C PRO A 29 -8.07 44.21 -37.27
N ALA A 30 -8.77 44.87 -36.35
CA ALA A 30 -8.17 45.74 -35.40
C ALA A 30 -7.18 44.90 -34.57
N LEU A 31 -5.93 45.35 -34.46
CA LEU A 31 -4.90 44.81 -33.59
C LEU A 31 -5.46 44.76 -32.16
N ILE A 32 -5.78 43.54 -31.69
CA ILE A 32 -6.09 43.31 -30.28
C ILE A 32 -4.80 43.58 -29.51
N PRO A 33 -4.78 44.48 -28.53
CA PRO A 33 -3.57 44.72 -27.74
C PRO A 33 -3.15 43.44 -27.06
N SER A 34 -1.86 43.09 -27.22
CA SER A 34 -1.23 41.97 -26.52
C SER A 34 -1.32 42.22 -25.01
N PRO A 35 -1.81 41.27 -24.21
CA PRO A 35 -1.88 41.44 -22.75
C PRO A 35 -0.51 41.39 -22.05
N TYR A 36 0.59 41.49 -22.79
CA TYR A 36 1.97 41.41 -22.28
C TYR A 36 2.61 42.81 -22.08
N HIS A 37 1.83 43.85 -21.84
CA HIS A 37 2.36 45.20 -21.95
C HIS A 37 3.17 45.73 -20.73
N ASP A 38 3.39 44.95 -19.64
CA ASP A 38 4.11 45.56 -18.52
C ASP A 38 5.42 44.89 -18.06
N ASP A 39 5.75 43.63 -18.46
CA ASP A 39 7.09 43.07 -18.17
C ASP A 39 7.51 42.06 -19.23
N ASN A 40 8.51 42.38 -20.04
CA ASN A 40 9.12 41.41 -20.95
C ASN A 40 9.85 40.33 -20.12
N PRO A 41 9.29 39.10 -19.97
CA PRO A 41 9.87 38.06 -19.14
C PRO A 41 11.23 37.56 -19.63
N PHE A 42 11.64 38.00 -20.83
CA PHE A 42 12.89 37.61 -21.47
C PHE A 42 13.93 38.73 -21.45
N ALA A 43 13.67 39.88 -20.79
CA ALA A 43 14.60 41.02 -20.78
C ALA A 43 15.97 40.66 -20.21
N SER A 44 16.04 39.80 -19.19
CA SER A 44 17.27 39.36 -18.58
C SER A 44 18.13 38.43 -19.50
N LEU A 45 17.52 37.86 -20.53
CA LEU A 45 18.22 36.97 -21.46
C LEU A 45 19.00 37.75 -22.55
N LEU A 46 18.67 39.00 -22.76
CA LEU A 46 19.43 39.85 -23.73
C LEU A 46 20.86 40.15 -23.29
N THR A 47 21.11 40.18 -21.97
CA THR A 47 22.40 40.45 -21.35
C THR A 47 23.13 39.16 -20.87
N SER A 48 22.63 37.99 -21.22
CA SER A 48 23.21 36.71 -20.76
C SER A 48 24.52 36.38 -21.46
N ASP A 49 25.40 35.71 -20.76
CA ASP A 49 26.63 35.13 -21.30
C ASP A 49 26.49 33.57 -21.30
N PRO A 50 26.58 32.86 -22.44
CA PRO A 50 26.87 33.40 -23.79
C PRO A 50 25.71 34.17 -24.42
N PRO A 51 25.99 35.16 -25.29
CA PRO A 51 24.97 36.00 -25.91
C PRO A 51 24.02 35.16 -26.79
N PRO A 52 22.76 35.61 -26.96
CA PRO A 52 21.80 34.89 -27.82
C PRO A 52 22.26 34.89 -29.27
N PRO A 53 22.06 33.77 -30.01
CA PRO A 53 22.31 33.73 -31.47
C PRO A 53 21.53 34.80 -32.19
N ASP A 54 22.10 35.35 -33.30
CA ASP A 54 21.52 36.47 -34.04
C ASP A 54 20.01 36.38 -34.32
N PRO A 55 19.43 35.26 -34.80
CA PRO A 55 18.00 35.13 -35.01
C PRO A 55 17.18 35.27 -33.71
N LEU A 56 17.69 34.80 -32.58
CA LEU A 56 17.02 34.90 -31.27
C LEU A 56 17.17 36.32 -30.69
N ARG A 57 18.32 36.95 -30.91
CA ARG A 57 18.58 38.32 -30.47
C ARG A 57 17.61 39.31 -31.09
N GLN A 58 17.30 39.13 -32.39
CA GLN A 58 16.30 39.94 -33.08
C GLN A 58 14.90 39.75 -32.47
N VAL A 59 14.49 38.51 -32.21
CA VAL A 59 13.20 38.18 -31.57
C VAL A 59 13.10 38.76 -30.16
N LEU A 60 14.15 38.59 -29.34
CA LEU A 60 14.17 39.14 -27.97
C LEU A 60 14.16 40.67 -27.91
N ALA A 61 14.73 41.34 -28.93
CA ALA A 61 14.77 42.78 -29.04
C ALA A 61 13.42 43.44 -29.46
N THR A 62 12.46 42.64 -29.97
CA THR A 62 11.17 43.18 -30.42
C THR A 62 10.24 43.63 -29.30
N GLY A 63 10.50 43.21 -28.06
CA GLY A 63 9.60 43.44 -26.92
C GLY A 63 8.35 42.54 -26.91
N ASP A 64 7.81 42.19 -28.07
CA ASP A 64 6.75 41.18 -28.23
C ASP A 64 7.29 39.83 -28.75
N VAL A 65 7.91 39.09 -27.86
CA VAL A 65 8.50 37.79 -28.17
C VAL A 65 7.43 36.78 -28.61
N HIS A 66 6.22 36.89 -28.07
CA HIS A 66 5.11 35.99 -28.42
C HIS A 66 4.67 36.21 -29.89
N GLY A 67 4.43 37.42 -30.29
CA GLY A 67 4.08 37.78 -31.67
C GLY A 67 5.19 37.41 -32.65
N ALA A 68 6.46 37.70 -32.29
CA ALA A 68 7.60 37.39 -33.14
C ALA A 68 7.87 35.88 -33.31
N LEU A 69 7.54 35.04 -32.32
CA LEU A 69 7.65 33.59 -32.41
C LEU A 69 6.46 32.91 -33.11
N ARG A 70 5.35 33.64 -33.26
CA ARG A 70 4.15 33.11 -33.92
C ARG A 70 4.47 32.80 -35.38
N GLY A 71 4.23 31.55 -35.80
CA GLY A 71 4.62 31.05 -37.09
C GLY A 71 6.10 30.58 -37.22
N LEU A 72 6.93 30.77 -36.21
CA LEU A 72 8.34 30.35 -36.18
C LEU A 72 8.65 29.29 -35.11
N PRO A 73 8.03 28.10 -35.15
CA PRO A 73 8.13 27.08 -34.10
C PRO A 73 9.57 26.52 -33.94
N GLY A 74 10.40 26.67 -34.97
CA GLY A 74 11.83 26.32 -34.90
C GLY A 74 12.59 27.22 -33.96
N LEU A 75 12.36 28.54 -34.03
CA LEU A 75 12.97 29.55 -33.16
C LEU A 75 12.46 29.45 -31.72
N ALA A 76 11.17 29.15 -31.50
CA ALA A 76 10.60 28.92 -30.18
C ALA A 76 11.33 27.78 -29.44
N ARG A 77 11.61 26.66 -30.16
CA ARG A 77 12.39 25.54 -29.62
C ARG A 77 13.86 25.91 -29.36
N GLN A 78 14.46 26.68 -30.25
CA GLN A 78 15.85 27.13 -30.11
C GLN A 78 15.99 28.07 -28.90
N LEU A 79 15.06 28.99 -28.73
CA LEU A 79 15.00 29.89 -27.57
C LEU A 79 14.96 29.12 -26.26
N PHE A 80 14.08 28.15 -26.14
CA PHE A 80 13.99 27.34 -24.93
C PHE A 80 15.30 26.60 -24.62
N ARG A 81 15.87 25.91 -25.63
CA ARG A 81 17.12 25.13 -25.45
C ARG A 81 18.31 26.00 -25.10
N TRP A 82 18.43 27.16 -25.77
CA TRP A 82 19.51 28.10 -25.50
C TRP A 82 19.38 28.70 -24.10
N ALA A 83 18.19 29.16 -23.73
CA ALA A 83 17.94 29.76 -22.41
C ALA A 83 18.19 28.77 -21.26
N GLU A 84 17.80 27.49 -21.39
CA GLU A 84 18.11 26.44 -20.39
C GLU A 84 19.62 26.20 -20.24
N GLY A 85 20.42 26.50 -21.27
CA GLY A 85 21.89 26.39 -21.23
C GLY A 85 22.59 27.63 -20.61
N THR A 86 21.86 28.71 -20.31
CA THR A 86 22.42 29.92 -19.69
C THR A 86 22.46 29.79 -18.16
N PRO A 87 23.36 30.52 -17.46
CA PRO A 87 23.41 30.53 -15.99
C PRO A 87 22.10 30.95 -15.32
N HIS A 88 21.31 31.78 -16.00
CA HIS A 88 20.01 32.27 -15.49
C HIS A 88 18.86 31.29 -15.75
N GLY A 89 19.03 30.31 -16.67
CA GLY A 89 18.01 29.37 -17.09
C GLY A 89 16.84 30.02 -17.84
N PHE A 90 15.82 29.20 -18.20
CA PHE A 90 14.59 29.70 -18.82
C PHE A 90 13.73 30.45 -17.78
N PRO A 91 13.15 31.62 -18.13
CA PRO A 91 12.34 32.41 -17.18
C PRO A 91 11.19 31.62 -16.59
N ARG A 92 11.06 31.63 -15.26
CA ARG A 92 10.02 30.91 -14.52
C ARG A 92 8.73 31.76 -14.41
N SER A 93 8.12 32.07 -15.55
CA SER A 93 6.83 32.78 -15.61
C SER A 93 5.87 32.09 -16.59
N ALA A 94 4.57 32.12 -16.29
CA ALA A 94 3.55 31.50 -17.13
C ALA A 94 3.53 32.15 -18.55
N SER A 95 3.77 33.45 -18.64
CA SER A 95 3.86 34.19 -19.91
C SER A 95 5.02 33.71 -20.77
N ALA A 96 6.20 33.47 -20.19
CA ALA A 96 7.36 32.96 -20.93
C ALA A 96 7.10 31.56 -21.51
N PHE A 97 6.53 30.64 -20.70
CA PHE A 97 6.16 29.32 -21.17
C PHE A 97 5.06 29.36 -22.25
N ALA A 98 4.05 30.23 -22.10
CA ALA A 98 3.01 30.41 -23.11
C ALA A 98 3.57 30.91 -24.44
N ALA A 99 4.50 31.86 -24.41
CA ALA A 99 5.15 32.40 -25.61
C ALA A 99 5.88 31.36 -26.46
N VAL A 100 6.38 30.30 -25.81
CA VAL A 100 7.05 29.19 -26.51
C VAL A 100 6.08 28.05 -26.88
N LEU A 101 5.14 27.73 -25.99
CA LEU A 101 4.22 26.60 -26.18
C LEU A 101 3.14 26.85 -27.24
N VAL A 102 2.59 28.07 -27.33
CA VAL A 102 1.53 28.37 -28.31
C VAL A 102 2.01 28.20 -29.74
N PRO A 103 3.16 28.77 -30.18
CA PRO A 103 3.67 28.55 -31.54
C PRO A 103 3.99 27.08 -31.85
N LEU A 104 4.49 26.32 -30.85
CA LEU A 104 4.75 24.89 -31.00
C LEU A 104 3.46 24.08 -31.16
N ALA A 105 2.40 24.45 -30.45
CA ALA A 105 1.09 23.82 -30.56
C ALA A 105 0.40 24.15 -31.88
N GLU A 106 0.43 25.40 -32.33
CA GLU A 106 -0.09 25.82 -33.65
C GLU A 106 0.56 25.04 -34.81
N ALA A 107 1.88 24.79 -34.68
CA ALA A 107 2.62 23.96 -35.63
C ALA A 107 2.49 22.45 -35.43
N ARG A 108 1.66 21.97 -34.49
CA ARG A 108 1.47 20.56 -34.12
C ARG A 108 2.78 19.82 -33.74
N ARG A 109 3.79 20.54 -33.22
CA ARG A 109 5.10 19.98 -32.83
C ARG A 109 5.11 19.45 -31.39
N ASN A 110 4.27 18.47 -31.07
CA ASN A 110 4.11 17.91 -29.72
C ASN A 110 5.41 17.38 -29.10
N ARG A 111 6.30 16.76 -29.91
CA ARG A 111 7.60 16.29 -29.42
C ARG A 111 8.52 17.44 -28.93
N SER A 112 8.40 18.61 -29.52
CA SER A 112 9.16 19.80 -29.11
C SER A 112 8.48 20.54 -27.95
N ALA A 113 7.18 20.50 -27.83
CA ALA A 113 6.42 21.05 -26.68
C ALA A 113 6.60 20.24 -25.40
N TYR A 114 6.89 18.93 -25.51
CA TYR A 114 7.02 18.03 -24.36
C TYR A 114 8.02 18.51 -23.29
N PRO A 115 9.30 18.79 -23.59
CA PRO A 115 10.28 19.22 -22.58
C PRO A 115 9.91 20.58 -21.98
N VAL A 116 9.34 21.50 -22.76
CA VAL A 116 8.89 22.82 -22.30
C VAL A 116 7.73 22.68 -21.31
N SER A 117 6.75 21.86 -21.65
CA SER A 117 5.60 21.56 -20.77
C SER A 117 6.02 20.85 -19.47
N LEU A 118 6.96 19.90 -19.59
CA LEU A 118 7.51 19.21 -18.42
C LEU A 118 8.17 20.19 -17.45
N ARG A 119 9.00 21.10 -17.97
CA ARG A 119 9.67 22.11 -17.15
C ARG A 119 8.70 23.10 -16.50
N ALA A 120 7.64 23.49 -17.21
CA ALA A 120 6.58 24.34 -16.66
C ALA A 120 5.83 23.65 -15.50
N ILE A 121 5.53 22.36 -15.62
CA ILE A 121 4.88 21.57 -14.59
C ILE A 121 5.81 21.40 -13.37
N GLN A 122 7.08 21.07 -13.59
CA GLN A 122 8.09 20.97 -12.53
C GLN A 122 8.28 22.29 -11.78
N ALA A 123 8.20 23.42 -12.49
CA ALA A 123 8.26 24.75 -11.87
C ALA A 123 6.97 25.16 -11.12
N GLY A 124 5.95 24.29 -11.06
CA GLY A 124 4.68 24.61 -10.37
C GLY A 124 3.77 25.59 -11.13
N LEU A 125 4.05 25.88 -12.39
CA LEU A 125 3.36 26.93 -13.17
C LEU A 125 2.17 26.41 -14.00
N LEU A 126 1.71 25.15 -13.77
CA LEU A 126 0.64 24.55 -14.55
C LEU A 126 -0.64 25.37 -14.48
N LEU A 127 -1.13 25.69 -13.28
CA LEU A 127 -2.39 26.42 -13.07
C LEU A 127 -2.33 27.84 -13.63
N PRO A 128 -1.30 28.66 -13.30
CA PRO A 128 -1.12 29.98 -13.91
C PRO A 128 -1.04 29.93 -15.43
N LEU A 129 -0.40 28.91 -16.01
CA LEU A 129 -0.28 28.73 -17.45
C LEU A 129 -1.63 28.37 -18.10
N ILE A 130 -2.41 27.49 -17.50
CA ILE A 130 -3.75 27.13 -17.97
C ILE A 130 -4.68 28.35 -17.88
N SER A 131 -4.71 29.05 -16.75
CA SER A 131 -5.51 30.27 -16.57
C SER A 131 -5.16 31.31 -17.63
N LEU A 132 -3.88 31.53 -17.91
CA LEU A 132 -3.42 32.45 -18.94
C LEU A 132 -3.88 32.00 -20.34
N LEU A 133 -3.72 30.71 -20.68
CA LEU A 133 -4.14 30.18 -21.99
C LEU A 133 -5.65 30.25 -22.19
N LEU A 134 -6.45 30.23 -21.13
CA LEU A 134 -7.91 30.36 -21.18
C LEU A 134 -8.37 31.80 -21.40
N THR A 135 -7.52 32.85 -21.14
CA THR A 135 -7.84 34.25 -21.45
C THR A 135 -7.78 34.56 -22.95
N TYR A 136 -7.14 33.71 -23.75
CA TYR A 136 -7.06 33.85 -25.19
C TYR A 136 -8.28 33.23 -25.91
N PRO A 137 -8.63 33.74 -27.11
CA PRO A 137 -9.67 33.09 -27.91
C PRO A 137 -9.29 31.65 -28.22
N LEU A 138 -10.18 30.74 -27.87
CA LEU A 138 -9.95 29.30 -27.98
C LEU A 138 -9.85 28.87 -29.46
N SER A 139 -8.64 28.74 -29.94
CA SER A 139 -8.36 28.07 -31.23
C SER A 139 -8.30 26.53 -31.00
N PRO A 140 -8.51 25.73 -32.07
CA PRO A 140 -8.31 24.28 -31.98
C PRO A 140 -6.93 23.87 -31.45
N SER A 141 -5.90 24.67 -31.73
CA SER A 141 -4.53 24.45 -31.25
C SER A 141 -4.37 24.74 -29.75
N SER A 142 -5.00 25.82 -29.25
CA SER A 142 -5.04 26.15 -27.84
C SER A 142 -5.79 25.08 -27.04
N HIS A 143 -6.93 24.61 -27.54
CA HIS A 143 -7.67 23.51 -26.93
C HIS A 143 -6.84 22.21 -26.87
N HIS A 144 -6.11 21.90 -27.94
CA HIS A 144 -5.19 20.74 -27.94
C HIS A 144 -4.05 20.90 -26.93
N LEU A 145 -3.47 22.10 -26.81
CA LEU A 145 -2.42 22.41 -25.85
C LEU A 145 -2.91 22.27 -24.40
N LEU A 146 -4.08 22.78 -24.07
CA LEU A 146 -4.70 22.64 -22.75
C LEU A 146 -4.88 21.16 -22.37
N ASN A 147 -5.44 20.36 -23.30
CA ASN A 147 -5.57 18.91 -23.11
C ASN A 147 -4.22 18.20 -22.96
N PHE A 148 -3.20 18.64 -23.69
CA PHE A 148 -1.85 18.10 -23.60
C PHE A 148 -1.22 18.42 -22.24
N LEU A 149 -1.32 19.65 -21.74
CA LEU A 149 -0.82 20.07 -20.43
C LEU A 149 -1.54 19.32 -19.29
N LEU A 150 -2.86 19.22 -19.35
CA LEU A 150 -3.64 18.47 -18.37
C LEU A 150 -3.26 16.98 -18.36
N ARG A 151 -3.03 16.37 -19.53
CA ARG A 151 -2.53 14.98 -19.61
C ARG A 151 -1.12 14.84 -19.08
N MET A 152 -0.24 15.83 -19.28
CA MET A 152 1.11 15.79 -18.74
C MET A 152 1.12 15.88 -17.21
N SER A 153 0.25 16.69 -16.63
CA SER A 153 0.12 16.84 -15.17
C SER A 153 -0.31 15.58 -14.46
N THR A 154 -0.95 14.63 -15.15
CA THR A 154 -1.30 13.31 -14.56
C THR A 154 -0.10 12.37 -14.40
N LYS A 155 1.07 12.72 -14.92
CA LYS A 155 2.26 11.86 -14.94
C LYS A 155 3.42 12.38 -14.12
N PHE A 156 3.48 13.66 -13.84
CA PHE A 156 4.65 14.31 -13.27
C PHE A 156 4.32 15.07 -11.99
N VAL A 157 5.18 14.90 -10.98
CA VAL A 157 5.13 15.62 -9.71
C VAL A 157 6.04 16.86 -9.83
N PRO A 158 5.63 18.06 -9.35
CA PRO A 158 6.49 19.24 -9.36
C PRO A 158 7.69 19.08 -8.43
N GLU A 159 8.82 19.72 -8.79
CA GLU A 159 9.97 19.87 -7.90
C GLU A 159 9.59 20.85 -6.77
N CYS A 160 9.76 20.42 -5.51
CA CYS A 160 9.53 21.30 -4.36
C CYS A 160 10.52 22.47 -4.37
N GLN A 161 10.03 23.72 -4.35
CA GLN A 161 10.84 24.88 -3.99
C GLN A 161 10.85 25.00 -2.46
N ALA A 162 12.01 25.30 -1.88
CA ALA A 162 12.26 25.35 -0.43
C ALA A 162 11.44 26.42 0.36
N GLN A 163 10.50 27.11 -0.28
CA GLN A 163 9.71 28.18 0.31
C GLN A 163 8.18 27.93 0.33
N ASP A 164 7.69 26.84 -0.28
CA ASP A 164 6.24 26.51 -0.26
C ASP A 164 5.94 25.38 0.74
N PRO A 165 4.95 25.56 1.63
CA PRO A 165 4.72 24.70 2.80
C PRO A 165 4.04 23.36 2.51
N ALA A 166 3.75 22.97 1.27
CA ALA A 166 3.27 21.62 0.94
C ALA A 166 3.56 21.25 -0.52
N PRO A 167 4.17 20.08 -0.81
CA PRO A 167 4.23 19.57 -2.16
C PRO A 167 2.80 19.24 -2.63
N THR A 168 2.27 20.06 -3.55
CA THR A 168 0.99 19.75 -4.18
C THR A 168 1.11 18.42 -4.91
N SER A 169 0.37 17.42 -4.47
CA SER A 169 0.39 16.09 -5.10
C SER A 169 -0.04 16.19 -6.57
N CYS A 170 0.41 15.29 -7.41
CA CYS A 170 0.00 15.19 -8.80
C CYS A 170 -1.54 15.22 -8.94
N SER A 171 -2.26 14.55 -8.03
CA SER A 171 -3.73 14.52 -7.99
C SER A 171 -4.35 15.90 -7.72
N THR A 172 -3.73 16.72 -6.86
CA THR A 172 -4.23 18.09 -6.56
C THR A 172 -4.05 19.01 -7.74
N GLN A 173 -2.90 18.99 -8.40
CA GLN A 173 -2.61 19.84 -9.56
C GLN A 173 -3.49 19.50 -10.77
N CYS A 174 -3.63 18.21 -11.11
CA CYS A 174 -4.45 17.83 -12.25
C CYS A 174 -5.93 18.10 -11.98
N LEU A 175 -6.41 17.99 -10.73
CA LEU A 175 -7.77 18.36 -10.37
C LEU A 175 -8.01 19.86 -10.50
N SER A 176 -7.11 20.70 -9.94
CA SER A 176 -7.24 22.16 -10.04
C SER A 176 -7.20 22.64 -11.50
N ALA A 177 -6.35 22.04 -12.33
CA ALA A 177 -6.26 22.32 -13.75
C ALA A 177 -7.54 21.92 -14.50
N PHE A 178 -8.10 20.75 -14.19
CA PHE A 178 -9.38 20.29 -14.75
C PHE A 178 -10.53 21.22 -14.34
N GLN A 179 -10.64 21.57 -13.06
CA GLN A 179 -11.67 22.47 -12.53
C GLN A 179 -11.62 23.85 -13.15
N GLU A 180 -10.41 24.38 -13.42
CA GLU A 180 -10.27 25.68 -14.07
C GLU A 180 -10.77 25.63 -15.52
N MET A 181 -10.45 24.58 -16.27
CA MET A 181 -11.01 24.37 -17.62
C MET A 181 -12.53 24.23 -17.57
N ALA A 182 -13.07 23.50 -16.59
CA ALA A 182 -14.51 23.30 -16.43
C ALA A 182 -15.23 24.62 -16.09
N ARG A 183 -14.69 25.48 -15.21
CA ARG A 183 -15.24 26.79 -14.89
C ARG A 183 -15.36 27.71 -16.10
N GLN A 184 -14.40 27.61 -17.01
CA GLN A 184 -14.39 28.40 -18.25
C GLN A 184 -15.20 27.75 -19.39
N GLY A 185 -15.91 26.66 -19.11
CA GLY A 185 -16.73 25.94 -20.09
C GLY A 185 -15.93 25.19 -21.17
N VAL A 186 -14.64 24.97 -20.95
CA VAL A 186 -13.78 24.26 -21.92
C VAL A 186 -13.79 22.79 -21.64
N ALA A 187 -14.42 22.01 -22.54
CA ALA A 187 -14.58 20.57 -22.41
C ALA A 187 -13.26 19.82 -22.72
N PRO A 188 -12.64 19.14 -21.76
CA PRO A 188 -11.47 18.30 -22.03
C PRO A 188 -11.81 17.07 -22.87
N TYR A 189 -10.82 16.49 -23.55
CA TYR A 189 -11.03 15.21 -24.26
C TYR A 189 -11.33 14.06 -23.30
N VAL A 190 -12.22 13.14 -23.68
CA VAL A 190 -12.58 11.94 -22.87
C VAL A 190 -11.36 11.18 -22.36
N LYS A 191 -10.34 11.03 -23.23
CA LYS A 191 -9.08 10.35 -22.85
C LYS A 191 -8.33 11.07 -21.71
N VAL A 192 -8.40 12.40 -21.68
CA VAL A 192 -7.75 13.21 -20.64
C VAL A 192 -8.56 13.14 -19.35
N CYS A 193 -9.88 13.24 -19.44
CA CYS A 193 -10.77 13.03 -18.29
C CYS A 193 -10.51 11.67 -17.62
N ASN A 194 -10.39 10.61 -18.42
CA ASN A 194 -10.08 9.27 -17.91
C ASN A 194 -8.71 9.21 -17.20
N CYS A 195 -7.69 9.93 -17.68
CA CYS A 195 -6.40 10.02 -17.00
C CYS A 195 -6.54 10.74 -15.64
N VAL A 196 -7.32 11.83 -15.56
CA VAL A 196 -7.57 12.55 -14.31
C VAL A 196 -8.32 11.65 -13.31
N LEU A 197 -9.37 10.96 -13.77
CA LEU A 197 -10.11 10.01 -12.94
C LEU A 197 -9.24 8.87 -12.41
N SER A 198 -8.33 8.34 -13.24
CA SER A 198 -7.39 7.30 -12.82
C SER A 198 -6.44 7.78 -11.71
N VAL A 199 -5.86 8.98 -11.85
CA VAL A 199 -4.97 9.57 -10.84
C VAL A 199 -5.72 9.84 -9.52
N LEU A 200 -6.96 10.30 -9.58
CA LEU A 200 -7.80 10.51 -8.40
C LEU A 200 -8.19 9.18 -7.74
N CYS A 201 -8.44 8.13 -8.53
CA CYS A 201 -8.67 6.77 -8.05
C CYS A 201 -7.47 6.23 -7.28
N ASP A 202 -6.27 6.36 -7.85
CA ASP A 202 -5.03 5.90 -7.23
C ASP A 202 -4.68 6.69 -5.95
N ALA A 203 -5.10 7.96 -5.90
CA ALA A 203 -4.99 8.82 -4.71
C ALA A 203 -6.13 8.66 -3.70
N ALA A 204 -7.06 7.73 -3.91
CA ALA A 204 -8.25 7.47 -3.08
C ALA A 204 -9.17 8.71 -2.85
N ARG A 205 -9.23 9.65 -3.81
CA ARG A 205 -10.01 10.89 -3.74
C ARG A 205 -11.39 10.72 -4.39
N TRP A 206 -12.26 9.94 -3.76
CA TRP A 206 -13.53 9.48 -4.31
C TRP A 206 -14.56 10.59 -4.58
N ASP A 207 -14.64 11.60 -3.72
CA ASP A 207 -15.59 12.70 -3.86
C ASP A 207 -15.19 13.64 -5.01
N ASP A 208 -13.89 13.86 -5.20
CA ASP A 208 -13.37 14.62 -6.33
C ASP A 208 -13.58 13.90 -7.66
N MET A 209 -13.46 12.56 -7.69
CA MET A 209 -13.80 11.77 -8.89
C MET A 209 -15.27 11.95 -9.28
N ARG A 210 -16.17 11.97 -8.28
CA ARG A 210 -17.61 12.21 -8.54
C ARG A 210 -17.85 13.60 -9.08
N ALA A 211 -17.17 14.62 -8.56
CA ALA A 211 -17.24 15.98 -9.07
C ALA A 211 -16.76 16.06 -10.52
N VAL A 212 -15.56 15.50 -10.82
CA VAL A 212 -15.00 15.46 -12.19
C VAL A 212 -15.95 14.74 -13.16
N TYR A 213 -16.58 13.63 -12.76
CA TYR A 213 -17.55 12.94 -13.59
C TYR A 213 -18.82 13.78 -13.83
N SER A 214 -19.33 14.49 -12.81
CA SER A 214 -20.46 15.41 -12.95
C SER A 214 -20.14 16.56 -13.88
N ASP A 215 -18.97 17.19 -13.73
CA ASP A 215 -18.50 18.28 -14.59
C ASP A 215 -18.33 17.83 -16.03
N MET A 216 -17.81 16.60 -16.24
CA MET A 216 -17.68 15.98 -17.56
C MET A 216 -19.04 15.86 -18.26
N LEU A 217 -20.10 15.44 -17.54
CA LEU A 217 -21.46 15.37 -18.08
C LEU A 217 -22.04 16.75 -18.39
N GLN A 218 -21.82 17.73 -17.50
CA GLN A 218 -22.29 19.12 -17.69
C GLN A 218 -21.63 19.78 -18.90
N LEU A 219 -20.36 19.49 -19.16
CA LEU A 219 -19.60 19.97 -20.32
C LEU A 219 -19.96 19.23 -21.62
N GLY A 220 -20.89 18.28 -21.58
CA GLY A 220 -21.29 17.51 -22.74
C GLY A 220 -20.27 16.48 -23.23
N VAL A 221 -19.28 16.14 -22.40
CA VAL A 221 -18.30 15.09 -22.72
C VAL A 221 -18.93 13.72 -22.47
N GLU A 222 -19.15 12.95 -23.50
CA GLU A 222 -19.75 11.61 -23.38
C GLU A 222 -18.78 10.63 -22.73
N PRO A 223 -19.18 9.99 -21.60
CA PRO A 223 -18.37 8.96 -20.98
C PRO A 223 -18.17 7.75 -21.91
N SER A 224 -16.98 7.19 -21.89
CA SER A 224 -16.63 5.97 -22.64
C SER A 224 -16.66 4.76 -21.72
N ILE A 225 -16.57 3.55 -22.30
CA ILE A 225 -16.45 2.32 -21.52
C ILE A 225 -15.23 2.35 -20.56
N VAL A 226 -14.13 3.03 -20.94
CA VAL A 226 -12.97 3.23 -20.08
C VAL A 226 -13.32 4.10 -18.87
N THR A 227 -14.16 5.14 -19.06
CA THR A 227 -14.65 5.99 -17.97
C THR A 227 -15.42 5.16 -16.95
N TYR A 228 -16.36 4.32 -17.41
CA TYR A 228 -17.15 3.45 -16.55
C TYR A 228 -16.28 2.40 -15.83
N ASN A 229 -15.33 1.78 -16.55
CA ASN A 229 -14.41 0.81 -15.94
C ASN A 229 -13.55 1.47 -14.84
N THR A 230 -13.09 2.71 -15.05
CA THR A 230 -12.34 3.46 -14.01
C THR A 230 -13.22 3.78 -12.80
N LEU A 231 -14.48 4.15 -13.00
CA LEU A 231 -15.42 4.39 -11.90
C LEU A 231 -15.75 3.09 -11.14
N LEU A 232 -15.97 1.98 -11.86
CA LEU A 232 -16.19 0.66 -11.25
C LEU A 232 -15.00 0.22 -10.39
N ASP A 233 -13.78 0.33 -10.93
CA ASP A 233 -12.56 0.01 -10.16
C ASP A 233 -12.43 0.89 -8.92
N SER A 234 -12.78 2.18 -9.03
CA SER A 234 -12.78 3.11 -7.91
C SER A 234 -13.75 2.72 -6.80
N PHE A 235 -14.99 2.35 -7.16
CA PHE A 235 -15.97 1.87 -6.18
C PHE A 235 -15.53 0.58 -5.50
N CYS A 236 -14.95 -0.33 -6.27
CA CYS A 236 -14.41 -1.58 -5.75
C CYS A 236 -13.23 -1.35 -4.78
N LYS A 237 -12.32 -0.42 -5.10
CA LYS A 237 -11.20 -0.02 -4.22
C LYS A 237 -11.68 0.68 -2.95
N ALA A 238 -12.75 1.49 -3.05
CA ALA A 238 -13.36 2.19 -1.92
C ALA A 238 -14.23 1.29 -1.02
N GLY A 239 -14.40 0.00 -1.37
CA GLY A 239 -15.30 -0.91 -0.65
C GLY A 239 -16.80 -0.64 -0.88
N ARG A 240 -17.15 0.25 -1.82
CA ARG A 240 -18.55 0.63 -2.14
C ARG A 240 -19.14 -0.33 -3.19
N ILE A 241 -19.20 -1.61 -2.84
CA ILE A 241 -19.55 -2.70 -3.76
C ILE A 241 -20.97 -2.56 -4.33
N ASP A 242 -21.93 -2.17 -3.51
CA ASP A 242 -23.32 -2.03 -3.97
C ASP A 242 -23.45 -0.97 -5.07
N GLN A 243 -22.65 0.10 -5.01
CA GLN A 243 -22.60 1.14 -6.04
C GLN A 243 -21.97 0.63 -7.33
N ALA A 244 -20.93 -0.20 -7.24
CA ALA A 244 -20.32 -0.84 -8.40
C ALA A 244 -21.32 -1.79 -9.10
N VAL A 245 -22.04 -2.61 -8.33
CA VAL A 245 -23.06 -3.53 -8.88
C VAL A 245 -24.22 -2.77 -9.50
N MET A 246 -24.69 -1.66 -8.90
CA MET A 246 -25.71 -0.80 -9.50
C MET A 246 -25.24 -0.21 -10.83
N LEU A 247 -24.04 0.34 -10.88
CA LEU A 247 -23.49 0.91 -12.12
C LEU A 247 -23.35 -0.15 -13.22
N LEU A 248 -22.95 -1.38 -12.87
CA LEU A 248 -22.91 -2.47 -13.83
C LEU A 248 -24.31 -2.80 -14.39
N LYS A 249 -25.34 -2.84 -13.53
CA LYS A 249 -26.73 -3.04 -13.95
C LYS A 249 -27.25 -1.91 -14.83
N ASP A 250 -26.90 -0.65 -14.53
CA ASP A 250 -27.26 0.50 -15.37
C ASP A 250 -26.59 0.42 -16.75
N MET A 251 -25.37 -0.10 -16.84
CA MET A 251 -24.71 -0.39 -18.12
C MET A 251 -25.40 -1.52 -18.87
N GLU A 252 -25.78 -2.62 -18.20
CA GLU A 252 -26.51 -3.75 -18.80
C GLU A 252 -27.89 -3.32 -19.32
N ALA A 253 -28.59 -2.46 -18.60
CA ALA A 253 -29.88 -1.89 -19.00
C ALA A 253 -29.76 -0.80 -20.06
N GLN A 254 -28.57 -0.53 -20.60
CA GLN A 254 -28.27 0.53 -21.58
C GLN A 254 -28.62 1.96 -21.08
N VAL A 255 -28.91 2.13 -19.82
CA VAL A 255 -29.18 3.45 -19.21
C VAL A 255 -27.93 4.33 -19.24
N ALA A 256 -26.75 3.71 -19.07
CA ALA A 256 -25.47 4.39 -19.13
C ALA A 256 -24.98 4.70 -20.56
N GLY A 257 -25.67 4.21 -21.60
CA GLY A 257 -25.31 4.44 -23.00
C GLY A 257 -24.08 3.68 -23.52
N CYS A 258 -23.50 2.79 -22.68
CA CYS A 258 -22.39 1.90 -23.05
C CYS A 258 -22.68 0.50 -22.51
N LEU A 259 -22.55 -0.52 -23.35
CA LEU A 259 -22.68 -1.92 -22.93
C LEU A 259 -21.39 -2.37 -22.20
N PRO A 260 -21.52 -3.20 -21.15
CA PRO A 260 -20.37 -3.84 -20.50
C PRO A 260 -19.61 -4.73 -21.47
N ASN A 261 -18.30 -4.82 -21.31
CA ASN A 261 -17.46 -5.78 -22.01
C ASN A 261 -16.76 -6.71 -20.98
N ASP A 262 -15.96 -7.67 -21.48
CA ASP A 262 -15.24 -8.63 -20.65
C ASP A 262 -14.38 -7.92 -19.59
N VAL A 263 -13.74 -6.79 -19.93
CA VAL A 263 -12.95 -5.99 -18.99
C VAL A 263 -13.83 -5.41 -17.88
N THR A 264 -15.04 -4.95 -18.22
CA THR A 264 -16.00 -4.40 -17.24
C THR A 264 -16.37 -5.46 -16.19
N TYR A 265 -16.75 -6.65 -16.65
CA TYR A 265 -17.07 -7.76 -15.72
C TYR A 265 -15.86 -8.18 -14.90
N ASN A 266 -14.67 -8.31 -15.50
CA ASN A 266 -13.46 -8.69 -14.79
C ASN A 266 -13.06 -7.67 -13.69
N VAL A 267 -13.27 -6.37 -13.92
CA VAL A 267 -13.07 -5.32 -12.90
C VAL A 267 -14.01 -5.53 -11.72
N VAL A 268 -15.29 -5.79 -11.98
CA VAL A 268 -16.29 -6.00 -10.91
C VAL A 268 -16.04 -7.31 -10.17
N ILE A 269 -15.73 -8.41 -10.86
CA ILE A 269 -15.39 -9.71 -10.25
C ILE A 269 -14.16 -9.55 -9.34
N SER A 270 -13.11 -8.87 -9.83
CA SER A 270 -11.91 -8.59 -9.03
C SER A 270 -12.21 -7.73 -7.80
N GLY A 271 -13.09 -6.75 -7.95
CA GLY A 271 -13.55 -5.91 -6.86
C GLY A 271 -14.32 -6.69 -5.80
N LEU A 272 -15.31 -7.50 -6.22
CA LEU A 272 -16.10 -8.37 -5.35
C LEU A 272 -15.22 -9.38 -4.61
N ALA A 273 -14.33 -10.06 -5.31
CA ALA A 273 -13.43 -11.04 -4.72
C ALA A 273 -12.49 -10.41 -3.66
N ARG A 274 -11.96 -9.21 -3.93
CA ARG A 274 -11.09 -8.46 -3.00
C ARG A 274 -11.82 -8.03 -1.74
N ASN A 275 -13.09 -7.63 -1.86
CA ASN A 275 -13.92 -7.23 -0.72
C ASN A 275 -14.62 -8.42 -0.02
N GLY A 276 -14.42 -9.64 -0.55
CA GLY A 276 -14.88 -10.88 0.07
C GLY A 276 -16.31 -11.29 -0.25
N GLU A 277 -16.97 -10.61 -1.19
CA GLU A 277 -18.29 -10.97 -1.72
C GLU A 277 -18.18 -12.09 -2.77
N LEU A 278 -17.66 -13.25 -2.32
CA LEU A 278 -17.29 -14.35 -3.22
C LEU A 278 -18.49 -14.96 -3.94
N ASP A 279 -19.67 -15.02 -3.29
CA ASP A 279 -20.87 -15.60 -3.89
C ASP A 279 -21.38 -14.73 -5.05
N LYS A 280 -21.36 -13.39 -4.90
CA LYS A 280 -21.70 -12.47 -5.98
C LYS A 280 -20.68 -12.52 -7.13
N ALA A 281 -19.39 -12.68 -6.79
CA ALA A 281 -18.34 -12.84 -7.79
C ALA A 281 -18.53 -14.14 -8.58
N ALA A 282 -18.84 -15.27 -7.93
CA ALA A 282 -19.11 -16.55 -8.56
C ALA A 282 -20.30 -16.46 -9.52
N GLN A 283 -21.41 -15.83 -9.11
CA GLN A 283 -22.58 -15.62 -9.99
C GLN A 283 -22.23 -14.84 -11.27
N LEU A 284 -21.33 -13.85 -11.19
CA LEU A 284 -20.87 -13.12 -12.37
C LEU A 284 -19.97 -13.99 -13.25
N VAL A 285 -19.11 -14.82 -12.68
CA VAL A 285 -18.28 -15.79 -13.42
C VAL A 285 -19.19 -16.77 -14.16
N ASP A 286 -20.23 -17.33 -13.52
CA ASP A 286 -21.18 -18.23 -14.14
C ASP A 286 -21.92 -17.56 -15.32
N ARG A 287 -22.30 -16.31 -15.17
CA ARG A 287 -22.93 -15.53 -16.27
C ARG A 287 -21.99 -15.35 -17.46
N MET A 288 -20.71 -15.01 -17.21
CA MET A 288 -19.70 -14.88 -18.28
C MET A 288 -19.42 -16.23 -18.94
N ARG A 289 -19.45 -17.33 -18.17
CA ARG A 289 -19.31 -18.68 -18.66
C ARG A 289 -20.45 -19.08 -19.61
N LEU A 290 -21.70 -18.85 -19.21
CA LEU A 290 -22.89 -19.10 -20.06
C LEU A 290 -22.86 -18.29 -21.35
N SER A 291 -22.34 -17.07 -21.32
CA SER A 291 -22.16 -16.22 -22.52
C SER A 291 -20.91 -16.54 -23.34
N LYS A 292 -20.10 -17.53 -22.94
CA LYS A 292 -18.81 -17.90 -23.54
C LYS A 292 -17.78 -16.75 -23.61
N GLN A 293 -17.87 -15.82 -22.68
CA GLN A 293 -16.96 -14.65 -22.56
C GLN A 293 -15.94 -14.83 -21.43
N ALA A 294 -16.02 -15.93 -20.66
CA ALA A 294 -15.11 -16.22 -19.58
C ALA A 294 -13.70 -16.52 -20.11
N SER A 295 -12.69 -16.04 -19.40
CA SER A 295 -11.26 -16.23 -19.69
C SER A 295 -10.48 -16.48 -18.41
N ALA A 296 -9.19 -16.78 -18.51
CA ALA A 296 -8.34 -16.91 -17.32
C ALA A 296 -8.38 -15.66 -16.42
N PHE A 297 -8.54 -14.47 -16.99
CA PHE A 297 -8.69 -13.22 -16.25
C PHE A 297 -9.98 -13.14 -15.43
N THR A 298 -11.00 -13.88 -15.81
CA THR A 298 -12.29 -13.97 -15.11
C THR A 298 -12.17 -14.87 -13.88
N TYR A 299 -11.49 -16.01 -14.00
CA TYR A 299 -11.33 -17.00 -12.92
C TYR A 299 -10.28 -16.61 -11.88
N ASN A 300 -9.13 -16.06 -12.30
CA ASN A 300 -8.01 -15.76 -11.40
C ASN A 300 -8.36 -14.87 -10.20
N PRO A 301 -9.15 -13.78 -10.31
CA PRO A 301 -9.55 -12.99 -9.16
C PRO A 301 -10.39 -13.75 -8.15
N LEU A 302 -11.31 -14.61 -8.61
CA LEU A 302 -12.13 -15.43 -7.73
C LEU A 302 -11.31 -16.52 -7.04
N ILE A 303 -10.39 -17.18 -7.74
CA ILE A 303 -9.41 -18.13 -7.17
C ILE A 303 -8.59 -17.43 -6.08
N SER A 304 -8.07 -16.22 -6.36
CA SER A 304 -7.32 -15.43 -5.38
C SER A 304 -8.14 -15.08 -4.15
N GLY A 305 -9.40 -14.69 -4.34
CA GLY A 305 -10.34 -14.36 -3.26
C GLY A 305 -10.67 -15.57 -2.38
N LEU A 306 -10.91 -16.73 -2.99
CA LEU A 306 -11.17 -18.00 -2.28
C LEU A 306 -9.96 -18.41 -1.42
N LEU A 307 -8.76 -18.37 -1.98
CA LEU A 307 -7.52 -18.67 -1.27
C LEU A 307 -7.25 -17.67 -0.14
N ALA A 308 -7.55 -16.38 -0.35
CA ALA A 308 -7.41 -15.37 0.69
C ALA A 308 -8.30 -15.64 1.91
N ARG A 309 -9.47 -16.26 1.70
CA ARG A 309 -10.40 -16.69 2.76
C ARG A 309 -10.15 -18.09 3.30
N GLY A 310 -9.24 -18.86 2.70
CA GLY A 310 -8.89 -20.22 3.13
C GLY A 310 -9.71 -21.34 2.50
N PHE A 311 -10.54 -21.03 1.50
CA PHE A 311 -11.35 -22.03 0.78
C PHE A 311 -10.53 -22.71 -0.32
N VAL A 312 -9.50 -23.46 0.08
CA VAL A 312 -8.54 -24.11 -0.84
C VAL A 312 -9.25 -25.09 -1.78
N GLU A 313 -10.10 -25.96 -1.24
CA GLU A 313 -10.84 -26.96 -2.03
C GLU A 313 -11.73 -26.32 -3.09
N LYS A 314 -12.39 -25.20 -2.75
CA LYS A 314 -13.21 -24.45 -3.73
C LYS A 314 -12.35 -23.80 -4.81
N ALA A 315 -11.15 -23.34 -4.48
CA ALA A 315 -10.23 -22.76 -5.45
C ALA A 315 -9.71 -23.82 -6.43
N ASP A 316 -9.41 -25.04 -5.95
CA ASP A 316 -9.02 -26.18 -6.78
C ASP A 316 -10.17 -26.65 -7.67
N ALA A 317 -11.40 -26.74 -7.11
CA ALA A 317 -12.60 -27.06 -7.89
C ALA A 317 -12.84 -26.04 -9.01
N LEU A 318 -12.66 -24.75 -8.73
CA LEU A 318 -12.81 -23.69 -9.71
C LEU A 318 -11.73 -23.75 -10.82
N GLN A 319 -10.49 -24.16 -10.48
CA GLN A 319 -9.45 -24.43 -11.49
C GLN A 319 -9.83 -25.58 -12.40
N GLN A 320 -10.39 -26.67 -11.84
CA GLN A 320 -10.86 -27.82 -12.61
C GLN A 320 -12.04 -27.43 -13.53
N GLU A 321 -12.98 -26.63 -13.02
CA GLU A 321 -14.10 -26.10 -13.78
C GLU A 321 -13.63 -25.25 -14.96
N MET A 322 -12.64 -24.37 -14.75
CA MET A 322 -11.98 -23.60 -15.82
C MET A 322 -11.42 -24.51 -16.92
N GLN A 323 -10.76 -25.63 -16.54
CA GLN A 323 -10.25 -26.61 -17.51
C GLN A 323 -11.35 -27.34 -18.25
N ASN A 324 -12.43 -27.72 -17.56
CA ASN A 324 -13.60 -28.39 -18.13
C ASN A 324 -14.31 -27.49 -19.15
N ASP A 325 -14.31 -26.18 -18.94
CA ASP A 325 -14.84 -25.19 -19.89
C ASP A 325 -13.90 -24.95 -21.10
N GLY A 326 -12.79 -25.68 -21.18
CA GLY A 326 -11.80 -25.56 -22.27
C GLY A 326 -10.89 -24.31 -22.13
N ILE A 327 -10.91 -23.63 -21.00
CA ILE A 327 -10.05 -22.49 -20.72
C ILE A 327 -8.75 -23.01 -20.09
N VAL A 328 -7.65 -22.88 -20.82
CA VAL A 328 -6.34 -23.36 -20.35
C VAL A 328 -5.83 -22.44 -19.24
N PRO A 329 -5.47 -23.01 -18.04
CA PRO A 329 -4.81 -22.25 -16.99
C PRO A 329 -3.49 -21.65 -17.49
N THR A 330 -3.22 -20.42 -17.10
CA THR A 330 -2.03 -19.67 -17.51
C THR A 330 -0.97 -19.69 -16.40
N VAL A 331 0.25 -19.22 -16.70
CA VAL A 331 1.30 -18.99 -15.67
C VAL A 331 0.75 -18.12 -14.53
N VAL A 332 -0.08 -17.12 -14.83
CA VAL A 332 -0.71 -16.25 -13.82
C VAL A 332 -1.68 -17.03 -12.92
N THR A 333 -2.42 -17.99 -13.47
CA THR A 333 -3.33 -18.86 -12.71
C THR A 333 -2.53 -19.67 -11.67
N TYR A 334 -1.46 -20.34 -12.12
CA TYR A 334 -0.60 -21.13 -11.23
C TYR A 334 0.13 -20.24 -10.22
N ASN A 335 0.62 -19.08 -10.61
CA ASN A 335 1.24 -18.12 -9.67
C ASN A 335 0.26 -17.69 -8.58
N THR A 336 -1.00 -17.48 -8.92
CA THR A 336 -2.06 -17.13 -7.97
C THR A 336 -2.32 -18.27 -6.98
N LEU A 337 -2.41 -19.52 -7.48
CA LEU A 337 -2.60 -20.72 -6.66
C LEU A 337 -1.41 -20.93 -5.73
N ILE A 338 -0.20 -20.96 -6.25
CA ILE A 338 1.05 -21.17 -5.49
C ILE A 338 1.17 -20.11 -4.39
N HIS A 339 1.01 -18.83 -4.75
CA HIS A 339 1.10 -17.73 -3.78
C HIS A 339 0.05 -17.84 -2.68
N GLY A 340 -1.20 -18.14 -3.05
CA GLY A 340 -2.31 -18.27 -2.09
C GLY A 340 -2.13 -19.44 -1.14
N LEU A 341 -1.66 -20.59 -1.64
CA LEU A 341 -1.38 -21.80 -0.84
C LEU A 341 -0.25 -21.55 0.17
N PHE A 342 0.85 -20.95 -0.25
CA PHE A 342 1.93 -20.58 0.68
C PHE A 342 1.50 -19.56 1.72
N LYS A 343 0.64 -18.60 1.37
CA LYS A 343 0.09 -17.64 2.34
C LYS A 343 -0.71 -18.32 3.44
N ARG A 344 -1.27 -19.50 3.17
CA ARG A 344 -1.99 -20.35 4.13
C ARG A 344 -1.12 -21.39 4.83
N GLY A 345 0.17 -21.42 4.51
CA GLY A 345 1.10 -22.39 5.08
C GLY A 345 1.02 -23.80 4.47
N ASN A 346 0.24 -23.99 3.40
CA ASN A 346 0.12 -25.28 2.73
C ASN A 346 1.24 -25.45 1.69
N VAL A 347 2.42 -25.80 2.18
CA VAL A 347 3.64 -25.92 1.38
C VAL A 347 3.53 -27.05 0.35
N GLU A 348 3.02 -28.23 0.77
CA GLU A 348 2.94 -29.42 -0.06
C GLU A 348 2.01 -29.20 -1.27
N ALA A 349 0.83 -28.61 -1.05
CA ALA A 349 -0.09 -28.30 -2.13
C ALA A 349 0.50 -27.26 -3.10
N ALA A 350 1.26 -26.29 -2.62
CA ALA A 350 1.93 -25.31 -3.47
C ALA A 350 3.01 -25.96 -4.36
N GLU A 351 3.79 -26.91 -3.82
CA GLU A 351 4.77 -27.69 -4.59
C GLU A 351 4.08 -28.58 -5.65
N LEU A 352 2.97 -29.20 -5.31
CA LEU A 352 2.18 -29.99 -6.26
C LEU A 352 1.69 -29.13 -7.42
N LYS A 353 1.19 -27.91 -7.16
CA LYS A 353 0.78 -26.98 -8.22
C LYS A 353 1.94 -26.52 -9.11
N PHE A 354 3.12 -26.38 -8.56
CA PHE A 354 4.33 -26.09 -9.36
C PHE A 354 4.69 -27.27 -10.28
N LEU A 355 4.61 -28.50 -9.79
CA LEU A 355 4.85 -29.69 -10.60
C LEU A 355 3.78 -29.85 -11.69
N GLU A 356 2.50 -29.62 -11.36
CA GLU A 356 1.39 -29.62 -12.32
C GLU A 356 1.62 -28.60 -13.44
N MET A 357 2.01 -27.36 -13.08
CA MET A 357 2.37 -26.31 -14.04
C MET A 357 3.44 -26.78 -15.04
N ARG A 358 4.51 -27.42 -14.55
CA ARG A 358 5.59 -27.95 -15.40
C ARG A 358 5.11 -29.13 -16.27
N ALA A 359 4.27 -30.01 -15.73
CA ALA A 359 3.69 -31.13 -16.47
C ALA A 359 2.78 -30.67 -17.63
N MET A 360 2.10 -29.52 -17.46
CA MET A 360 1.33 -28.85 -18.51
C MET A 360 2.19 -28.16 -19.59
N GLY A 361 3.52 -28.24 -19.48
CA GLY A 361 4.45 -27.59 -20.42
C GLY A 361 4.60 -26.08 -20.22
N LEU A 362 3.99 -25.48 -19.19
CA LEU A 362 4.14 -24.08 -18.89
C LEU A 362 5.52 -23.81 -18.28
N GLN A 363 6.23 -22.83 -18.82
CA GLN A 363 7.53 -22.44 -18.28
C GLN A 363 7.33 -21.50 -17.07
N PRO A 364 7.86 -21.87 -15.88
CA PRO A 364 7.84 -21.01 -14.73
C PRO A 364 8.58 -19.70 -15.00
N ASP A 365 8.00 -18.59 -14.60
CA ASP A 365 8.60 -17.27 -14.70
C ASP A 365 9.28 -16.85 -13.39
N LEU A 366 9.91 -15.68 -13.39
CA LEU A 366 10.57 -15.12 -12.21
C LEU A 366 9.59 -14.94 -11.03
N ILE A 367 8.31 -14.66 -11.31
CA ILE A 367 7.28 -14.49 -10.28
C ILE A 367 6.96 -15.84 -9.64
N THR A 368 6.90 -16.91 -10.43
CA THR A 368 6.72 -18.30 -9.94
C THR A 368 7.83 -18.65 -8.95
N TYR A 369 9.10 -18.51 -9.38
CA TYR A 369 10.24 -18.84 -8.53
C TYR A 369 10.31 -17.96 -7.28
N ASN A 370 10.09 -16.66 -7.40
CA ASN A 370 10.07 -15.77 -6.23
C ASN A 370 8.95 -16.12 -5.23
N SER A 371 7.79 -16.56 -5.73
CA SER A 371 6.68 -17.02 -4.87
C SER A 371 7.03 -18.29 -4.12
N LEU A 372 7.66 -19.25 -4.80
CA LEU A 372 8.15 -20.51 -4.20
C LEU A 372 9.25 -20.24 -3.17
N ILE A 373 10.28 -19.47 -3.53
CA ILE A 373 11.40 -19.12 -2.63
C ILE A 373 10.86 -18.41 -1.38
N ASN A 374 9.96 -17.43 -1.56
CA ASN A 374 9.33 -16.71 -0.43
C ASN A 374 8.51 -17.63 0.47
N GLY A 375 7.75 -18.55 -0.14
CA GLY A 375 6.97 -19.54 0.59
C GLY A 375 7.85 -20.44 1.47
N HIS A 376 8.93 -21.00 0.91
CA HIS A 376 9.86 -21.84 1.65
C HIS A 376 10.65 -21.05 2.70
N CYS A 377 11.05 -19.79 2.43
CA CYS A 377 11.68 -18.91 3.42
C CYS A 377 10.74 -18.65 4.61
N LYS A 378 9.44 -18.43 4.37
CA LYS A 378 8.43 -18.28 5.43
C LYS A 378 8.18 -19.57 6.21
N ALA A 379 8.25 -20.72 5.54
CA ALA A 379 8.16 -22.04 6.16
C ALA A 379 9.47 -22.51 6.83
N CYS A 380 10.47 -21.62 6.95
CA CYS A 380 11.79 -21.92 7.51
C CYS A 380 12.59 -23.00 6.78
N ASN A 381 12.22 -23.36 5.54
CA ASN A 381 12.89 -24.37 4.72
C ASN A 381 13.89 -23.70 3.73
N LEU A 382 14.99 -23.17 4.27
CA LEU A 382 16.02 -22.51 3.45
C LEU A 382 16.70 -23.46 2.46
N LYS A 383 16.79 -24.76 2.77
CA LYS A 383 17.43 -25.73 1.86
C LYS A 383 16.68 -25.78 0.52
N GLN A 384 15.37 -25.86 0.58
CA GLN A 384 14.53 -25.89 -0.62
C GLN A 384 14.53 -24.53 -1.34
N ALA A 385 14.53 -23.42 -0.59
CA ALA A 385 14.64 -22.08 -1.17
C ALA A 385 15.95 -21.89 -1.98
N LEU A 386 17.07 -22.40 -1.47
CA LEU A 386 18.37 -22.37 -2.18
C LEU A 386 18.40 -23.29 -3.40
N TRP A 387 17.78 -24.47 -3.30
CA TRP A 387 17.63 -25.37 -4.45
C TRP A 387 16.83 -24.69 -5.58
N LEU A 388 15.74 -24.02 -5.24
CA LEU A 388 14.93 -23.25 -6.19
C LEU A 388 15.70 -22.09 -6.83
N LEU A 389 16.56 -21.40 -6.08
CA LEU A 389 17.45 -20.38 -6.65
C LEU A 389 18.40 -21.02 -7.71
N GLY A 390 18.94 -22.21 -7.41
CA GLY A 390 19.74 -22.97 -8.37
C GLY A 390 18.94 -23.40 -9.59
N ASP A 391 17.66 -23.79 -9.41
CA ASP A 391 16.77 -24.19 -10.50
C ASP A 391 16.40 -22.99 -11.40
N LEU A 392 16.12 -21.83 -10.79
CA LEU A 392 15.90 -20.55 -11.48
C LEU A 392 17.08 -20.22 -12.42
N ARG A 393 18.32 -20.35 -11.92
CA ARG A 393 19.52 -20.11 -12.73
C ARG A 393 19.68 -21.13 -13.86
N ARG A 394 19.39 -22.43 -13.60
CA ARG A 394 19.38 -23.48 -14.62
C ARG A 394 18.33 -23.26 -15.69
N ALA A 395 17.18 -22.66 -15.33
CA ALA A 395 16.16 -22.25 -16.29
C ALA A 395 16.57 -21.03 -17.15
N GLY A 396 17.78 -20.50 -16.97
CA GLY A 396 18.26 -19.33 -17.74
C GLY A 396 17.72 -17.99 -17.25
N LEU A 397 17.07 -17.96 -16.09
CA LEU A 397 16.54 -16.73 -15.49
C LEU A 397 17.61 -16.10 -14.58
N ALA A 398 17.79 -14.79 -14.67
CA ALA A 398 18.68 -14.06 -13.77
C ALA A 398 17.92 -13.66 -12.48
N PRO A 399 18.48 -13.92 -11.28
CA PRO A 399 17.95 -13.41 -10.04
C PRO A 399 17.87 -11.88 -10.06
N THR A 400 16.84 -11.32 -9.44
CA THR A 400 16.64 -9.87 -9.34
C THR A 400 16.85 -9.39 -7.92
N VAL A 401 16.86 -8.06 -7.72
CA VAL A 401 16.85 -7.43 -6.39
C VAL A 401 15.75 -8.04 -5.50
N MET A 402 14.57 -8.29 -6.05
CA MET A 402 13.47 -8.93 -5.33
C MET A 402 13.82 -10.35 -4.87
N THR A 403 14.44 -11.16 -5.74
CA THR A 403 14.86 -12.54 -5.41
C THR A 403 15.83 -12.54 -4.23
N TYR A 404 16.83 -11.66 -4.27
CA TYR A 404 17.80 -11.51 -3.18
C TYR A 404 17.16 -10.99 -1.91
N ASN A 405 16.28 -9.99 -1.99
CA ASN A 405 15.55 -9.45 -0.84
C ASN A 405 14.71 -10.52 -0.13
N ILE A 406 14.07 -11.42 -0.88
CA ILE A 406 13.31 -12.56 -0.32
C ILE A 406 14.24 -13.51 0.45
N LEU A 407 15.41 -13.85 -0.10
CA LEU A 407 16.37 -14.73 0.57
C LEU A 407 16.97 -14.06 1.82
N ILE A 408 17.35 -12.79 1.72
CA ILE A 408 17.85 -12.00 2.85
C ILE A 408 16.80 -11.95 3.98
N ASP A 409 15.51 -11.69 3.66
CA ASP A 409 14.43 -11.73 4.66
C ASP A 409 14.29 -13.12 5.28
N GLY A 410 14.37 -14.20 4.47
CA GLY A 410 14.34 -15.58 4.96
C GLY A 410 15.44 -15.87 5.97
N TYR A 411 16.68 -15.49 5.68
CA TYR A 411 17.81 -15.63 6.61
C TYR A 411 17.65 -14.75 7.86
N CYS A 412 17.18 -13.51 7.72
CA CYS A 412 16.89 -12.61 8.83
C CYS A 412 15.79 -13.14 9.75
N ARG A 413 14.78 -13.81 9.21
CA ARG A 413 13.70 -14.44 10.00
C ARG A 413 14.21 -15.55 10.92
N LEU A 414 15.20 -16.32 10.47
CA LEU A 414 15.87 -17.37 11.24
C LEU A 414 16.98 -16.84 12.14
N GLY A 415 17.18 -15.53 12.22
CA GLY A 415 18.24 -14.91 13.04
C GLY A 415 19.65 -15.10 12.46
N ASN A 416 19.79 -15.62 11.25
CA ASN A 416 21.09 -15.88 10.62
C ASN A 416 21.57 -14.66 9.80
N LEU A 417 22.03 -13.61 10.49
CA LEU A 417 22.55 -12.40 9.83
C LEU A 417 23.77 -12.68 8.94
N GLY A 418 24.62 -13.65 9.31
CA GLY A 418 25.79 -14.02 8.51
C GLY A 418 25.39 -14.53 7.13
N GLY A 419 24.35 -15.36 7.04
CA GLY A 419 23.78 -15.81 5.77
C GLY A 419 23.17 -14.66 4.96
N ALA A 420 22.42 -13.77 5.63
CA ALA A 420 21.85 -12.59 4.99
C ALA A 420 22.92 -11.66 4.39
N MET A 421 24.03 -11.44 5.10
CA MET A 421 25.17 -10.64 4.62
C MET A 421 25.84 -11.27 3.39
N ARG A 422 25.99 -12.61 3.39
CA ARG A 422 26.56 -13.31 2.21
C ARG A 422 25.71 -13.06 0.96
N PHE A 423 24.38 -13.13 1.07
CA PHE A 423 23.48 -12.84 -0.06
C PHE A 423 23.51 -11.38 -0.49
N LYS A 424 23.72 -10.44 0.43
CA LYS A 424 23.96 -9.03 0.09
C LYS A 424 25.23 -8.86 -0.75
N GLU A 425 26.33 -9.57 -0.43
CA GLU A 425 27.57 -9.51 -1.21
C GLU A 425 27.42 -10.25 -2.56
N GLU A 426 26.75 -11.41 -2.58
CA GLU A 426 26.45 -12.12 -3.83
C GLU A 426 25.60 -11.27 -4.79
N MET A 427 24.58 -10.59 -4.28
CA MET A 427 23.75 -9.63 -5.00
C MET A 427 24.62 -8.54 -5.67
N ARG A 428 25.62 -8.01 -4.96
CA ARG A 428 26.56 -7.03 -5.51
C ARG A 428 27.43 -7.61 -6.62
N ALA A 429 27.92 -8.83 -6.42
CA ALA A 429 28.78 -9.52 -7.38
C ALA A 429 28.02 -9.78 -8.71
N GLU A 430 26.71 -9.99 -8.66
CA GLU A 430 25.85 -10.15 -9.84
C GLU A 430 25.28 -8.82 -10.38
N CYS A 431 25.91 -7.69 -10.03
CA CYS A 431 25.49 -6.34 -10.48
C CYS A 431 24.07 -5.93 -10.07
N CYS A 432 23.45 -6.64 -9.15
CA CYS A 432 22.18 -6.27 -8.52
C CYS A 432 22.47 -5.37 -7.32
N LEU A 433 22.38 -4.05 -7.47
CA LEU A 433 22.69 -3.12 -6.38
C LEU A 433 21.62 -3.19 -5.27
N PRO A 434 22.03 -3.31 -3.98
CA PRO A 434 21.14 -3.21 -2.85
C PRO A 434 20.38 -1.89 -2.85
N ASP A 435 19.07 -1.96 -2.68
CA ASP A 435 18.16 -0.82 -2.60
C ASP A 435 17.75 -0.50 -1.15
N VAL A 436 16.93 0.53 -0.95
CA VAL A 436 16.38 0.91 0.37
C VAL A 436 15.71 -0.28 1.05
N CYS A 437 14.96 -1.10 0.28
CA CYS A 437 14.27 -2.27 0.79
C CYS A 437 15.26 -3.32 1.34
N THR A 438 16.37 -3.58 0.62
CA THR A 438 17.44 -4.50 1.08
C THR A 438 18.00 -4.10 2.45
N TYR A 439 18.37 -2.80 2.60
CA TYR A 439 18.89 -2.29 3.87
C TYR A 439 17.86 -2.35 4.98
N THR A 440 16.62 -2.04 4.68
CA THR A 440 15.53 -2.07 5.67
C THR A 440 15.24 -3.49 6.16
N ILE A 441 15.30 -4.50 5.27
CA ILE A 441 15.18 -5.92 5.66
C ILE A 441 16.33 -6.33 6.59
N LEU A 442 17.58 -5.94 6.27
CA LEU A 442 18.76 -6.21 7.10
C LEU A 442 18.67 -5.53 8.47
N MET A 443 18.23 -4.27 8.51
CA MET A 443 17.98 -3.54 9.75
C MET A 443 16.92 -4.23 10.61
N ASN A 444 15.78 -4.61 10.02
CA ASN A 444 14.71 -5.32 10.73
C ASN A 444 15.18 -6.70 11.23
N GLY A 445 15.95 -7.44 10.42
CA GLY A 445 16.58 -8.68 10.85
C GLY A 445 17.54 -8.49 12.04
N SER A 446 18.32 -7.41 12.01
CA SER A 446 19.23 -7.04 13.11
C SER A 446 18.48 -6.67 14.38
N CYS A 447 17.33 -5.99 14.28
CA CYS A 447 16.44 -5.71 15.42
C CYS A 447 15.94 -7.01 16.09
N LYS A 448 15.53 -8.01 15.27
CA LYS A 448 15.04 -9.30 15.80
C LYS A 448 16.08 -10.06 16.61
N VAL A 449 17.34 -10.02 16.19
CA VAL A 449 18.46 -10.62 16.96
C VAL A 449 19.04 -9.67 17.99
N LYS A 450 18.39 -8.53 18.25
CA LYS A 450 18.81 -7.49 19.22
C LYS A 450 20.23 -6.92 18.96
N ASN A 451 20.69 -6.97 17.72
CA ASN A 451 21.97 -6.39 17.31
C ASN A 451 21.77 -4.97 16.76
N ILE A 452 21.55 -4.02 17.67
CA ILE A 452 21.23 -2.64 17.30
C ILE A 452 22.43 -1.91 16.66
N ALA A 453 23.68 -2.31 17.02
CA ALA A 453 24.87 -1.75 16.38
C ALA A 453 24.85 -1.96 14.85
N MET A 454 24.43 -3.14 14.40
CA MET A 454 24.30 -3.42 12.95
C MET A 454 23.18 -2.60 12.29
N VAL A 455 22.12 -2.26 13.02
CA VAL A 455 21.06 -1.37 12.48
C VAL A 455 21.65 0.00 12.14
N ARG A 456 22.52 0.53 13.04
CA ARG A 456 23.26 1.78 12.81
C ARG A 456 24.12 1.69 11.56
N VAL A 457 24.94 0.64 11.48
CA VAL A 457 25.84 0.43 10.34
C VAL A 457 25.09 0.35 9.00
N PHE A 458 23.96 -0.37 8.95
CA PHE A 458 23.21 -0.48 7.70
C PHE A 458 22.52 0.82 7.31
N PHE A 459 22.02 1.59 8.28
CA PHE A 459 21.43 2.89 8.00
C PHE A 459 22.48 3.88 7.46
N ASP A 460 23.65 3.93 8.11
CA ASP A 460 24.77 4.80 7.68
C ASP A 460 25.34 4.37 6.32
N GLU A 461 25.44 3.06 6.06
CA GLU A 461 25.84 2.53 4.75
C GLU A 461 24.85 2.92 3.65
N MET A 462 23.55 2.86 3.93
CA MET A 462 22.50 3.29 3.00
C MET A 462 22.66 4.78 2.63
N LEU A 463 22.88 5.64 3.63
CA LEU A 463 23.12 7.07 3.41
C LEU A 463 24.41 7.33 2.62
N SER A 464 25.50 6.62 2.95
CA SER A 464 26.79 6.78 2.27
C SER A 464 26.74 6.42 0.78
N LYS A 465 25.79 5.58 0.38
CA LYS A 465 25.52 5.24 -1.02
C LYS A 465 24.58 6.19 -1.73
N GLY A 466 24.18 7.27 -1.09
CA GLY A 466 23.25 8.25 -1.64
C GLY A 466 21.82 7.75 -1.76
N LEU A 467 21.47 6.63 -1.11
CA LEU A 467 20.10 6.16 -1.04
C LEU A 467 19.32 7.01 -0.02
N LYS A 468 18.15 7.49 -0.42
CA LYS A 468 17.26 8.24 0.48
C LYS A 468 16.45 7.24 1.30
N PRO A 469 16.59 7.21 2.64
CA PRO A 469 15.73 6.38 3.48
C PRO A 469 14.26 6.73 3.28
N ASP A 470 13.40 5.75 3.36
CA ASP A 470 11.94 5.95 3.40
C ASP A 470 11.43 6.01 4.85
N CYS A 471 10.13 6.29 5.02
CA CYS A 471 9.49 6.33 6.34
C CYS A 471 9.69 5.01 7.12
N PHE A 472 9.67 3.87 6.42
CA PHE A 472 9.84 2.56 7.04
C PHE A 472 11.27 2.32 7.55
N ALA A 473 12.29 2.78 6.84
CA ALA A 473 13.68 2.72 7.26
C ALA A 473 13.92 3.58 8.53
N TYR A 474 13.39 4.81 8.56
CA TYR A 474 13.44 5.65 9.77
C TYR A 474 12.68 5.01 10.93
N ASN A 475 11.48 4.50 10.72
CA ASN A 475 10.69 3.83 11.75
C ASN A 475 11.41 2.61 12.33
N THR A 476 12.09 1.81 11.51
CA THR A 476 12.91 0.68 11.95
C THR A 476 14.09 1.16 12.81
N ARG A 477 14.75 2.25 12.41
CA ARG A 477 15.87 2.84 13.14
C ARG A 477 15.41 3.42 14.49
N ILE A 478 14.32 4.20 14.50
CA ILE A 478 13.70 4.76 15.70
C ILE A 478 13.32 3.64 16.69
N SER A 479 12.67 2.59 16.19
CA SER A 479 12.30 1.43 17.01
C SER A 479 13.52 0.74 17.64
N ALA A 480 14.62 0.64 16.90
CA ALA A 480 15.86 0.08 17.38
C ALA A 480 16.47 0.92 18.53
N GLU A 481 16.52 2.25 18.39
CA GLU A 481 17.02 3.13 19.45
C GLU A 481 16.15 3.07 20.71
N LEU A 482 14.84 3.03 20.55
CA LEU A 482 13.90 2.90 21.67
C LEU A 482 14.06 1.57 22.42
N THR A 483 14.44 0.48 21.73
CA THR A 483 14.73 -0.80 22.43
C THR A 483 15.98 -0.74 23.30
N LEU A 484 16.93 0.15 23.00
CA LEU A 484 18.09 0.46 23.85
C LEU A 484 17.78 1.47 24.96
N GLY A 485 16.59 2.10 24.94
CA GLY A 485 16.23 3.18 25.83
C GLY A 485 16.83 4.55 25.44
N ALA A 486 17.42 4.67 24.25
CA ALA A 486 17.99 5.91 23.72
C ALA A 486 16.87 6.82 23.16
N ILE A 487 16.06 7.40 24.05
CA ILE A 487 14.88 8.19 23.68
C ILE A 487 15.30 9.47 22.93
N SER A 488 16.37 10.14 23.36
CA SER A 488 16.89 11.35 22.71
C SER A 488 17.23 11.12 21.24
N ASP A 489 17.94 10.01 20.96
CA ASP A 489 18.37 9.66 19.59
C ASP A 489 17.16 9.33 18.70
N ALA A 490 16.14 8.66 19.27
CA ALA A 490 14.90 8.38 18.57
C ALA A 490 14.14 9.65 18.17
N PHE A 491 14.09 10.66 19.05
CA PHE A 491 13.48 11.95 18.74
C PHE A 491 14.30 12.77 17.74
N GLN A 492 15.64 12.73 17.83
CA GLN A 492 16.52 13.35 16.86
C GLN A 492 16.29 12.78 15.46
N LEU A 493 16.23 11.46 15.31
CA LEU A 493 15.93 10.80 14.04
C LEU A 493 14.56 11.24 13.46
N ARG A 494 13.55 11.42 14.31
CA ARG A 494 12.26 11.95 13.88
C ARG A 494 12.38 13.38 13.36
N GLU A 495 13.20 14.24 13.99
CA GLU A 495 13.44 15.61 13.51
C GLU A 495 14.22 15.61 12.19
N GLU A 496 15.12 14.64 11.96
CA GLU A 496 15.86 14.47 10.71
C GLU A 496 14.97 13.99 9.53
N MET A 497 13.82 13.38 9.79
CA MET A 497 12.86 13.01 8.75
C MET A 497 12.29 14.23 8.02
N MET A 498 11.99 15.31 8.76
CA MET A 498 11.34 16.52 8.21
C MET A 498 12.16 17.23 7.11
N PRO A 499 13.44 17.56 7.32
CA PRO A 499 14.27 18.15 6.26
C PRO A 499 14.55 17.20 5.09
N SER A 500 14.40 15.89 5.31
CA SER A 500 14.48 14.87 4.23
C SER A 500 13.21 14.79 3.37
N GLY A 501 12.18 15.61 3.67
CA GLY A 501 10.90 15.61 2.95
C GLY A 501 9.96 14.46 3.35
N ILE A 502 10.20 13.81 4.49
CA ILE A 502 9.40 12.69 4.99
C ILE A 502 8.61 13.19 6.20
N SER A 503 7.28 13.18 6.11
CA SER A 503 6.41 13.47 7.25
C SER A 503 6.30 12.26 8.17
N SER A 504 6.30 12.48 9.49
CA SER A 504 5.98 11.43 10.46
C SER A 504 4.54 10.95 10.25
N ASP A 505 4.38 9.65 10.07
CA ASP A 505 3.07 9.01 9.91
C ASP A 505 2.53 8.48 11.26
N THR A 506 1.33 7.92 11.25
CA THR A 506 0.70 7.29 12.43
C THR A 506 1.61 6.21 13.03
N VAL A 507 2.34 5.46 12.19
CA VAL A 507 3.25 4.39 12.66
C VAL A 507 4.44 4.98 13.41
N THR A 508 5.04 6.07 12.92
CA THR A 508 6.13 6.79 13.61
C THR A 508 5.70 7.23 15.01
N TYR A 509 4.52 7.87 15.11
CA TYR A 509 3.97 8.29 16.40
C TYR A 509 3.70 7.11 17.32
N ASN A 510 3.12 6.02 16.82
CA ASN A 510 2.84 4.82 17.62
C ASN A 510 4.11 4.17 18.18
N ILE A 511 5.19 4.10 17.38
CA ILE A 511 6.49 3.57 17.82
C ILE A 511 7.06 4.44 18.93
N LEU A 512 7.04 5.77 18.80
CA LEU A 512 7.55 6.70 19.81
C LEU A 512 6.71 6.66 21.09
N ILE A 513 5.38 6.63 20.98
CA ILE A 513 4.46 6.50 22.13
C ILE A 513 4.71 5.19 22.88
N ASP A 514 4.82 4.07 22.16
CA ASP A 514 5.10 2.76 22.75
C ASP A 514 6.47 2.75 23.48
N GLY A 515 7.51 3.33 22.83
CA GLY A 515 8.83 3.49 23.42
C GLY A 515 8.82 4.30 24.73
N LEU A 516 8.15 5.45 24.74
CA LEU A 516 7.97 6.29 25.94
C LEU A 516 7.18 5.54 27.03
N CYS A 517 6.14 4.82 26.64
CA CYS A 517 5.35 4.00 27.56
C CYS A 517 6.18 2.89 28.20
N LYS A 518 7.04 2.22 27.45
CA LYS A 518 7.96 1.18 27.94
C LYS A 518 9.00 1.74 28.90
N ALA A 519 9.48 2.96 28.61
CA ALA A 519 10.43 3.69 29.47
C ALA A 519 9.79 4.31 30.73
N GLY A 520 8.46 4.31 30.84
CA GLY A 520 7.73 4.86 31.98
C GLY A 520 7.38 6.34 31.90
N SER A 521 7.73 7.03 30.80
CA SER A 521 7.48 8.46 30.59
C SER A 521 6.05 8.71 30.04
N LEU A 522 5.03 8.34 30.85
CA LEU A 522 3.63 8.48 30.46
C LEU A 522 3.22 9.91 30.11
N LYS A 523 3.81 10.91 30.81
CA LYS A 523 3.52 12.34 30.52
C LYS A 523 3.94 12.71 29.10
N ASP A 524 5.14 12.32 28.70
CA ASP A 524 5.69 12.64 27.39
C ASP A 524 4.94 11.86 26.28
N ALA A 525 4.50 10.63 26.58
CA ALA A 525 3.63 9.87 25.69
C ALA A 525 2.29 10.59 25.42
N TYR A 526 1.69 11.22 26.43
CA TYR A 526 0.48 12.03 26.27
C TYR A 526 0.72 13.32 25.46
N VAL A 527 1.85 13.99 25.71
CA VAL A 527 2.22 15.20 24.94
C VAL A 527 2.39 14.81 23.48
N LEU A 528 3.03 13.71 23.20
CA LEU A 528 3.23 13.22 21.84
C LEU A 528 1.91 12.80 21.17
N TRP A 529 1.01 12.18 21.92
CA TRP A 529 -0.34 11.86 21.48
C TRP A 529 -1.14 13.11 21.10
N MET A 530 -1.10 14.15 21.94
CA MET A 530 -1.75 15.43 21.63
C MET A 530 -1.14 16.09 20.40
N LYS A 531 0.17 15.97 20.22
CA LYS A 531 0.86 16.48 19.02
C LYS A 531 0.41 15.74 17.76
N MET A 532 0.26 14.42 17.80
CA MET A 532 -0.26 13.60 16.71
C MET A 532 -1.64 14.11 16.24
N VAL A 533 -2.53 14.43 17.19
CA VAL A 533 -3.87 14.99 16.91
C VAL A 533 -3.76 16.40 16.32
N SER A 534 -2.86 17.25 16.83
CA SER A 534 -2.66 18.60 16.31
C SER A 534 -2.07 18.61 14.90
N ASP A 535 -1.28 17.61 14.55
CA ASP A 535 -0.72 17.41 13.19
C ASP A 535 -1.78 16.84 12.21
N GLY A 536 -3.04 16.69 12.65
CA GLY A 536 -4.17 16.22 11.82
C GLY A 536 -4.20 14.72 11.57
N LEU A 537 -3.37 13.93 12.27
CA LEU A 537 -3.37 12.48 12.16
C LEU A 537 -4.50 11.89 12.99
N GLN A 538 -5.22 10.92 12.41
CA GLN A 538 -6.25 10.19 13.14
C GLN A 538 -5.63 9.13 14.04
N LEU A 539 -6.14 9.03 15.26
CA LEU A 539 -5.78 8.00 16.21
C LEU A 539 -6.32 6.65 15.72
N ASP A 540 -5.49 5.63 15.76
CA ASP A 540 -5.89 4.27 15.38
C ASP A 540 -6.00 3.34 16.61
N CYS A 541 -6.46 2.13 16.37
CA CYS A 541 -6.58 1.08 17.38
C CYS A 541 -5.23 0.82 18.08
N VAL A 542 -4.11 0.94 17.36
CA VAL A 542 -2.76 0.68 17.90
C VAL A 542 -2.36 1.76 18.91
N THR A 543 -2.59 3.05 18.58
CA THR A 543 -2.30 4.17 19.49
C THR A 543 -3.00 4.01 20.84
N TYR A 544 -4.31 3.73 20.80
CA TYR A 544 -5.09 3.49 22.02
C TYR A 544 -4.59 2.27 22.79
N THR A 545 -4.28 1.18 22.08
CA THR A 545 -3.79 -0.08 22.69
C THR A 545 -2.43 0.11 23.39
N CYS A 546 -1.50 0.89 22.82
CA CYS A 546 -0.23 1.23 23.45
C CYS A 546 -0.42 1.98 24.78
N LEU A 547 -1.31 2.98 24.80
CA LEU A 547 -1.61 3.73 26.02
C LEU A 547 -2.33 2.87 27.09
N ILE A 548 -3.29 2.03 26.68
CA ILE A 548 -3.97 1.06 27.55
C ILE A 548 -2.93 0.12 28.18
N HIS A 549 -2.05 -0.47 27.37
CA HIS A 549 -0.99 -1.36 27.83
C HIS A 549 -0.08 -0.69 28.86
N ALA A 550 0.33 0.54 28.58
CA ALA A 550 1.17 1.30 29.50
C ALA A 550 0.48 1.53 30.85
N HIS A 551 -0.79 1.96 30.86
CA HIS A 551 -1.54 2.18 32.09
C HIS A 551 -1.78 0.87 32.86
N CYS A 552 -2.07 -0.22 32.16
CA CYS A 552 -2.19 -1.56 32.74
C CYS A 552 -0.89 -2.05 33.37
N LYS A 553 0.25 -1.81 32.69
CA LYS A 553 1.59 -2.16 33.24
C LYS A 553 1.88 -1.44 34.54
N TRP A 554 1.47 -0.18 34.67
CA TRP A 554 1.66 0.64 35.86
C TRP A 554 0.53 0.53 36.89
N GLY A 555 -0.43 -0.39 36.72
CA GLY A 555 -1.54 -0.62 37.64
C GLY A 555 -2.62 0.46 37.65
N LEU A 556 -2.61 1.38 36.70
CA LEU A 556 -3.56 2.49 36.58
C LEU A 556 -4.85 2.07 35.86
N LEU A 557 -5.51 1.00 36.34
CA LEU A 557 -6.65 0.35 35.67
C LEU A 557 -7.83 1.30 35.39
N ARG A 558 -8.12 2.25 36.28
CA ARG A 558 -9.20 3.24 36.05
C ARG A 558 -8.91 4.10 34.83
N LYS A 559 -7.68 4.54 34.64
CA LYS A 559 -7.26 5.34 33.47
C LYS A 559 -7.27 4.50 32.20
N ALA A 560 -6.79 3.25 32.27
CA ALA A 560 -6.85 2.32 31.14
C ALA A 560 -8.30 2.11 30.66
N ASN A 561 -9.25 1.92 31.60
CA ASN A 561 -10.67 1.81 31.28
C ASN A 561 -11.26 3.08 30.63
N ASN A 562 -10.84 4.27 31.09
CA ASN A 562 -11.30 5.51 30.48
C ASN A 562 -10.78 5.66 29.03
N ILE A 563 -9.53 5.28 28.78
CA ILE A 563 -8.94 5.28 27.43
C ILE A 563 -9.69 4.29 26.52
N PHE A 564 -10.01 3.08 27.04
CA PHE A 564 -10.81 2.10 26.31
C PHE A 564 -12.19 2.63 25.94
N ARG A 565 -12.89 3.29 26.89
CA ARG A 565 -14.18 3.94 26.59
C ARG A 565 -14.04 5.04 25.54
N GLY A 566 -12.96 5.83 25.60
CA GLY A 566 -12.65 6.84 24.61
C GLY A 566 -12.45 6.25 23.21
N MET A 567 -11.74 5.12 23.11
CA MET A 567 -11.55 4.37 21.87
C MET A 567 -12.87 3.94 21.25
N VAL A 568 -13.75 3.32 22.05
CA VAL A 568 -15.07 2.87 21.58
C VAL A 568 -15.96 4.07 21.21
N ALA A 569 -15.93 5.16 21.99
CA ALA A 569 -16.68 6.39 21.69
C ALA A 569 -16.22 7.08 20.40
N SER A 570 -14.95 6.89 20.00
CA SER A 570 -14.40 7.35 18.70
C SER A 570 -14.78 6.43 17.53
N GLY A 571 -15.61 5.41 17.73
CA GLY A 571 -16.04 4.47 16.69
C GLY A 571 -14.97 3.43 16.31
N LEU A 572 -13.89 3.30 17.08
CA LEU A 572 -12.84 2.32 16.83
C LEU A 572 -13.18 0.99 17.53
N SER A 573 -13.15 -0.11 16.78
CA SER A 573 -13.34 -1.45 17.33
C SER A 573 -12.08 -1.94 18.03
N PRO A 574 -12.16 -2.34 19.33
CA PRO A 574 -11.05 -2.92 20.05
C PRO A 574 -10.59 -4.25 19.41
N SER A 575 -9.29 -4.47 19.38
CA SER A 575 -8.69 -5.71 18.86
C SER A 575 -8.57 -6.79 19.93
N ALA A 576 -8.34 -8.04 19.52
CA ALA A 576 -8.03 -9.15 20.44
C ALA A 576 -6.86 -8.81 21.39
N VAL A 577 -5.87 -8.05 20.89
CA VAL A 577 -4.72 -7.60 21.72
C VAL A 577 -5.19 -6.66 22.84
N THR A 578 -6.09 -5.73 22.54
CA THR A 578 -6.62 -4.78 23.53
C THR A 578 -7.32 -5.50 24.68
N TYR A 579 -8.17 -6.48 24.37
CA TYR A 579 -8.82 -7.32 25.40
C TYR A 579 -7.83 -8.17 26.17
N THR A 580 -6.88 -8.81 25.48
CA THR A 580 -5.86 -9.66 26.11
C THR A 580 -5.01 -8.88 27.12
N ILE A 581 -4.72 -7.59 26.88
CA ILE A 581 -4.01 -6.73 27.81
C ILE A 581 -4.79 -6.57 29.13
N PHE A 582 -6.10 -6.33 29.08
CA PHE A 582 -6.93 -6.25 30.27
C PHE A 582 -7.00 -7.59 30.99
N ILE A 583 -7.28 -8.68 30.28
CA ILE A 583 -7.33 -10.03 30.84
C ILE A 583 -6.00 -10.37 31.54
N HIS A 584 -4.87 -10.14 30.87
CA HIS A 584 -3.55 -10.36 31.45
C HIS A 584 -3.32 -9.53 32.72
N THR A 585 -3.74 -8.28 32.70
CA THR A 585 -3.52 -7.38 33.83
C THR A 585 -4.34 -7.80 35.05
N TYR A 586 -5.62 -8.15 34.87
CA TYR A 586 -6.48 -8.65 35.95
C TYR A 586 -6.03 -10.01 36.45
N CYS A 587 -5.59 -10.92 35.58
CA CYS A 587 -4.95 -12.19 35.98
C CYS A 587 -3.67 -11.98 36.82
N ARG A 588 -2.87 -10.96 36.48
CA ARG A 588 -1.65 -10.62 37.23
C ARG A 588 -1.94 -10.04 38.63
N VAL A 589 -3.03 -9.28 38.75
CA VAL A 589 -3.49 -8.72 40.04
C VAL A 589 -4.20 -9.77 40.89
N GLY A 590 -4.60 -10.91 40.30
CA GLY A 590 -5.31 -11.99 40.98
C GLY A 590 -6.85 -11.84 40.95
N ASP A 591 -7.38 -10.83 40.26
CA ASP A 591 -8.80 -10.60 40.08
C ASP A 591 -9.32 -11.37 38.85
N LEU A 592 -9.58 -12.66 39.06
CA LEU A 592 -10.04 -13.54 37.99
C LEU A 592 -11.46 -13.23 37.54
N ASP A 593 -12.32 -12.73 38.42
CA ASP A 593 -13.72 -12.42 38.07
C ASP A 593 -13.76 -11.28 37.04
N SER A 594 -12.95 -10.24 37.25
CA SER A 594 -12.78 -9.18 36.26
C SER A 594 -12.13 -9.69 34.96
N ALA A 595 -11.14 -10.59 35.06
CA ALA A 595 -10.52 -11.18 33.86
C ALA A 595 -11.52 -11.96 33.01
N TYR A 596 -12.39 -12.77 33.64
CA TYR A 596 -13.47 -13.47 32.96
C TYR A 596 -14.55 -12.51 32.40
N GLY A 597 -14.84 -11.42 33.11
CA GLY A 597 -15.71 -10.37 32.63
C GLY A 597 -15.22 -9.76 31.31
N TRP A 598 -13.92 -9.50 31.21
CA TRP A 598 -13.31 -8.99 29.97
C TRP A 598 -13.26 -10.04 28.86
N PHE A 599 -13.01 -11.32 29.19
CA PHE A 599 -13.04 -12.40 28.22
C PHE A 599 -14.46 -12.59 27.66
N ARG A 600 -15.51 -12.57 28.52
CA ARG A 600 -16.89 -12.63 28.08
C ARG A 600 -17.26 -11.45 27.20
N LYS A 601 -16.87 -10.24 27.59
CA LYS A 601 -17.11 -9.02 26.80
C LYS A 601 -16.45 -9.11 25.42
N MET A 602 -15.24 -9.68 25.32
CA MET A 602 -14.57 -9.93 24.05
C MET A 602 -15.40 -10.82 23.12
N LEU A 603 -16.00 -11.90 23.66
CA LEU A 603 -16.86 -12.80 22.90
C LEU A 603 -18.20 -12.14 22.51
N GLU A 604 -18.82 -11.38 23.42
CA GLU A 604 -20.08 -10.65 23.17
C GLU A 604 -19.94 -9.60 22.07
N GLU A 605 -18.77 -8.96 21.96
CA GLU A 605 -18.46 -8.00 20.89
C GLU A 605 -18.00 -8.68 19.59
N GLY A 606 -18.02 -10.03 19.52
CA GLY A 606 -17.66 -10.79 18.32
C GLY A 606 -16.16 -10.82 18.02
N VAL A 607 -15.31 -10.47 18.99
CA VAL A 607 -13.86 -10.52 18.83
C VAL A 607 -13.36 -11.90 19.22
N GLU A 608 -12.82 -12.65 18.26
CA GLU A 608 -12.32 -14.00 18.52
C GLU A 608 -11.04 -13.98 19.37
N PRO A 609 -11.01 -14.77 20.48
CA PRO A 609 -9.81 -14.96 21.27
C PRO A 609 -8.72 -15.65 20.45
N ASN A 610 -7.49 -15.21 20.62
CA ASN A 610 -6.33 -15.84 20.01
C ASN A 610 -5.61 -16.76 21.01
N GLU A 611 -4.59 -17.46 20.52
CA GLU A 611 -3.74 -18.34 21.30
C GLU A 611 -3.16 -17.67 22.57
N VAL A 612 -2.75 -16.38 22.47
CA VAL A 612 -2.21 -15.64 23.60
C VAL A 612 -3.27 -15.40 24.67
N THR A 613 -4.53 -15.13 24.28
CA THR A 613 -5.64 -14.91 25.21
C THR A 613 -5.88 -16.16 26.07
N TYR A 614 -5.96 -17.34 25.42
CA TYR A 614 -6.13 -18.62 26.14
C TYR A 614 -4.94 -18.91 27.02
N ASN A 615 -3.70 -18.72 26.54
CA ASN A 615 -2.49 -18.93 27.33
C ASN A 615 -2.43 -18.05 28.59
N VAL A 616 -2.91 -16.82 28.52
CA VAL A 616 -2.98 -15.92 29.67
C VAL A 616 -3.96 -16.43 30.72
N LEU A 617 -5.15 -16.89 30.32
CA LEU A 617 -6.16 -17.45 31.22
C LEU A 617 -5.67 -18.77 31.85
N MET A 618 -5.15 -19.70 31.05
CA MET A 618 -4.60 -20.97 31.51
C MET A 618 -3.46 -20.76 32.50
N ASN A 619 -2.53 -19.82 32.21
CA ASN A 619 -1.43 -19.50 33.14
C ASN A 619 -1.93 -19.00 34.50
N ALA A 620 -2.93 -18.13 34.49
CA ALA A 620 -3.52 -17.64 35.73
C ALA A 620 -4.17 -18.76 36.55
N LEU A 621 -4.90 -19.67 35.89
CA LEU A 621 -5.52 -20.84 36.52
C LEU A 621 -4.51 -21.82 37.06
N CYS A 622 -3.48 -22.18 36.31
CA CYS A 622 -2.40 -23.05 36.78
C CYS A 622 -1.65 -22.45 38.00
N ARG A 623 -1.51 -21.12 38.06
CA ARG A 623 -0.85 -20.45 39.22
C ARG A 623 -1.65 -20.55 40.51
N ILE A 624 -2.97 -20.68 40.43
CA ILE A 624 -3.84 -20.78 41.63
C ILE A 624 -4.27 -22.20 41.90
N GLY A 625 -3.71 -23.20 41.20
CA GLY A 625 -4.03 -24.59 41.43
C GLY A 625 -5.41 -25.01 40.89
N ARG A 626 -5.90 -24.46 39.81
CA ARG A 626 -7.17 -24.86 39.14
C ARG A 626 -6.90 -25.39 37.75
N THR A 627 -6.11 -26.45 37.67
CA THR A 627 -5.68 -27.06 36.38
C THR A 627 -6.86 -27.66 35.61
N GLU A 628 -7.90 -28.16 36.27
CA GLU A 628 -9.11 -28.65 35.61
C GLU A 628 -9.78 -27.59 34.73
N LEU A 629 -9.90 -26.36 35.24
CA LEU A 629 -10.42 -25.24 34.46
C LEU A 629 -9.47 -24.83 33.34
N ALA A 630 -8.16 -24.91 33.55
CA ALA A 630 -7.17 -24.66 32.49
C ALA A 630 -7.31 -25.66 31.34
N TYR A 631 -7.62 -26.93 31.64
CA TYR A 631 -7.91 -27.93 30.61
C TYR A 631 -9.21 -27.62 29.83
N GLN A 632 -10.24 -27.08 30.45
CA GLN A 632 -11.44 -26.65 29.73
C GLN A 632 -11.11 -25.59 28.68
N TYR A 633 -10.30 -24.58 29.04
CA TYR A 633 -9.84 -23.57 28.07
C TYR A 633 -8.89 -24.13 27.02
N PHE A 634 -8.09 -25.15 27.35
CA PHE A 634 -7.27 -25.85 26.37
C PHE A 634 -8.12 -26.61 25.34
N HIS A 635 -9.18 -27.27 25.76
CA HIS A 635 -10.12 -27.93 24.86
C HIS A 635 -10.90 -26.93 24.02
N GLU A 636 -11.41 -25.83 24.62
CA GLU A 636 -12.08 -24.76 23.88
C GLU A 636 -11.16 -24.16 22.79
N MET A 637 -9.87 -23.97 23.11
CA MET A 637 -8.87 -23.52 22.15
C MET A 637 -8.74 -24.48 20.95
N LEU A 638 -8.73 -25.79 21.20
CA LEU A 638 -8.67 -26.82 20.16
C LEU A 638 -9.95 -26.86 19.31
N GLU A 639 -11.14 -26.78 19.95
CA GLU A 639 -12.44 -26.76 19.28
C GLU A 639 -12.57 -25.56 18.31
N ARG A 640 -11.95 -24.43 18.65
CA ARG A 640 -11.87 -23.24 17.79
C ARG A 640 -10.80 -23.34 16.70
N GLY A 641 -10.12 -24.49 16.57
CA GLY A 641 -9.09 -24.72 15.57
C GLY A 641 -7.75 -24.02 15.82
N LEU A 642 -7.52 -23.51 17.04
CA LEU A 642 -6.25 -22.92 17.43
C LEU A 642 -5.25 -24.02 17.78
N VAL A 643 -4.03 -23.94 17.26
CA VAL A 643 -2.99 -24.95 17.49
C VAL A 643 -2.19 -24.59 18.74
N PRO A 644 -2.14 -25.46 19.78
CA PRO A 644 -1.31 -25.25 20.94
C PRO A 644 0.16 -25.18 20.58
N ASN A 645 0.86 -24.19 21.14
CA ASN A 645 2.29 -24.04 20.94
C ASN A 645 3.10 -24.56 22.13
N LYS A 646 4.41 -24.50 22.03
CA LYS A 646 5.34 -24.91 23.09
C LYS A 646 5.00 -24.26 24.45
N TYR A 647 4.65 -22.99 24.46
CA TYR A 647 4.32 -22.26 25.68
C TYR A 647 3.03 -22.81 26.33
N THR A 648 2.02 -23.15 25.52
CA THR A 648 0.76 -23.77 25.98
C THR A 648 1.02 -25.07 26.74
N TYR A 649 1.82 -25.98 26.13
CA TYR A 649 2.19 -27.24 26.79
C TYR A 649 3.01 -27.02 28.06
N THR A 650 4.01 -26.13 28.02
CA THR A 650 4.84 -25.81 29.17
C THR A 650 4.02 -25.30 30.35
N LEU A 651 3.00 -24.46 30.11
CA LEU A 651 2.10 -23.97 31.15
C LEU A 651 1.31 -25.07 31.82
N LEU A 652 0.74 -25.98 31.04
CA LEU A 652 -0.05 -27.10 31.57
C LEU A 652 0.84 -28.10 32.32
N ILE A 653 2.03 -28.37 31.81
CA ILE A 653 3.03 -29.21 32.48
C ILE A 653 3.42 -28.60 33.85
N ASP A 654 3.78 -27.31 33.88
CA ASP A 654 4.16 -26.60 35.11
C ASP A 654 2.99 -26.57 36.14
N GLY A 655 1.75 -26.36 35.63
CA GLY A 655 0.55 -26.41 36.46
C GLY A 655 0.34 -27.76 37.12
N ASN A 656 0.38 -28.85 36.34
CA ASN A 656 0.22 -30.22 36.85
C ASN A 656 1.33 -30.61 37.81
N CYS A 657 2.58 -30.22 37.54
CA CYS A 657 3.69 -30.48 38.41
C CYS A 657 3.51 -29.77 39.79
N LYS A 658 2.96 -28.55 39.81
CA LYS A 658 2.68 -27.83 41.06
C LYS A 658 1.57 -28.44 41.90
N GLU A 659 0.58 -29.08 41.24
CA GLU A 659 -0.47 -29.83 41.93
C GLU A 659 -0.10 -31.26 42.28
N GLY A 660 1.09 -31.72 41.90
CA GLY A 660 1.54 -33.08 42.15
C GLY A 660 0.97 -34.12 41.20
N ASN A 661 0.36 -33.70 40.09
CA ASN A 661 -0.21 -34.60 39.06
C ASN A 661 0.83 -34.95 37.99
N TRP A 662 1.82 -35.72 38.38
CA TRP A 662 2.99 -36.07 37.56
C TRP A 662 2.64 -36.91 36.32
N VAL A 663 1.68 -37.80 36.46
CA VAL A 663 1.27 -38.70 35.36
C VAL A 663 0.76 -37.88 34.17
N GLU A 664 -0.04 -36.87 34.46
CA GLU A 664 -0.60 -36.00 33.43
C GLU A 664 0.47 -35.04 32.85
N ALA A 665 1.39 -34.56 33.68
CA ALA A 665 2.51 -33.74 33.21
C ALA A 665 3.40 -34.50 32.21
N VAL A 666 3.71 -35.79 32.50
CA VAL A 666 4.47 -36.64 31.58
C VAL A 666 3.67 -36.95 30.30
N ARG A 667 2.36 -37.19 30.43
CA ARG A 667 1.49 -37.40 29.26
C ARG A 667 1.52 -36.24 28.28
N LEU A 668 1.39 -35.01 28.82
CA LEU A 668 1.47 -33.78 28.03
C LEU A 668 2.83 -33.58 27.36
N TYR A 669 3.90 -33.94 28.06
CA TYR A 669 5.25 -33.87 27.50
C TYR A 669 5.42 -34.86 26.31
N CYS A 670 4.92 -36.09 26.45
CA CYS A 670 4.92 -37.07 25.36
C CYS A 670 4.04 -36.59 24.18
N GLU A 671 2.85 -36.06 24.47
CA GLU A 671 1.95 -35.51 23.43
C GLU A 671 2.61 -34.35 22.65
N MET A 672 3.30 -33.45 23.36
CA MET A 672 4.06 -32.36 22.78
C MET A 672 5.11 -32.88 21.79
N HIS A 673 5.84 -33.94 22.17
CA HIS A 673 6.84 -34.61 21.32
C HIS A 673 6.20 -35.27 20.08
N GLN A 674 5.10 -36.00 20.27
CA GLN A 674 4.37 -36.69 19.18
C GLN A 674 3.85 -35.68 18.13
N LYS A 675 3.49 -34.47 18.57
CA LYS A 675 3.07 -33.37 17.68
C LYS A 675 4.24 -32.62 17.03
N GLY A 676 5.49 -33.10 17.23
CA GLY A 676 6.68 -32.46 16.64
C GLY A 676 7.10 -31.15 17.31
N ILE A 677 6.55 -30.85 18.49
CA ILE A 677 6.90 -29.64 19.24
C ILE A 677 8.05 -29.98 20.19
N HIS A 678 9.25 -29.49 19.90
CA HIS A 678 10.42 -29.80 20.71
C HIS A 678 10.42 -29.02 22.04
N PRO A 679 10.51 -29.73 23.19
CA PRO A 679 10.64 -29.12 24.50
C PRO A 679 11.89 -28.24 24.60
N ASP A 680 11.82 -27.18 25.40
CA ASP A 680 12.96 -26.32 25.69
C ASP A 680 13.38 -26.45 27.15
N HIS A 681 14.43 -25.69 27.51
CA HIS A 681 14.94 -25.65 28.88
C HIS A 681 13.85 -25.25 29.90
N CYS A 682 12.88 -24.43 29.54
CA CYS A 682 11.78 -24.04 30.43
C CYS A 682 10.82 -25.22 30.67
N THR A 683 10.51 -26.00 29.62
CA THR A 683 9.69 -27.21 29.74
C THR A 683 10.37 -28.27 30.58
N HIS A 684 11.68 -28.51 30.39
CA HIS A 684 12.45 -29.43 31.21
C HIS A 684 12.50 -28.96 32.67
N ASN A 685 12.76 -27.68 32.91
CA ASN A 685 12.78 -27.12 34.29
C ASN A 685 11.43 -27.22 34.98
N ALA A 686 10.30 -27.08 34.23
CA ALA A 686 8.97 -27.25 34.81
C ALA A 686 8.77 -28.68 35.33
N LEU A 687 9.15 -29.68 34.53
CA LEU A 687 9.12 -31.08 34.94
C LEU A 687 10.06 -31.36 36.10
N PHE A 688 11.32 -30.96 36.03
CA PHE A 688 12.34 -31.30 37.04
C PHE A 688 12.09 -30.63 38.38
N LYS A 689 11.58 -29.39 38.42
CA LYS A 689 11.17 -28.73 39.67
C LYS A 689 10.08 -29.50 40.40
N GLY A 690 9.29 -30.20 39.68
CA GLY A 690 8.23 -30.99 40.24
C GLY A 690 8.68 -32.30 40.86
N PHE A 691 9.62 -33.02 40.27
CA PHE A 691 10.02 -34.36 40.69
C PHE A 691 10.99 -34.40 41.92
N GLY A 692 11.65 -33.29 42.27
CA GLY A 692 12.72 -33.29 43.27
C GLY A 692 14.01 -33.94 42.75
N GLU A 693 15.13 -33.68 43.42
CA GLU A 693 16.46 -34.16 42.98
C GLU A 693 16.59 -35.69 43.05
N ASP A 694 15.86 -36.36 43.94
CA ASP A 694 15.99 -37.80 44.23
C ASP A 694 15.39 -38.72 43.13
N HIS A 695 14.50 -38.22 42.26
CA HIS A 695 13.84 -39.03 41.24
C HIS A 695 14.23 -38.64 39.81
N MET A 696 15.18 -37.76 39.63
CA MET A 696 15.54 -37.19 38.32
C MET A 696 16.07 -38.25 37.35
N HIS A 697 16.84 -39.21 37.82
CA HIS A 697 17.45 -40.26 36.98
C HIS A 697 16.41 -41.24 36.46
N ASP A 698 15.51 -41.69 37.31
CA ASP A 698 14.43 -42.65 36.95
C ASP A 698 13.43 -42.02 36.01
N THR A 699 13.18 -40.70 36.15
CA THR A 699 12.24 -39.97 35.29
C THR A 699 12.82 -39.70 33.93
N ILE A 700 14.11 -39.36 33.80
CA ILE A 700 14.80 -39.23 32.52
C ILE A 700 14.78 -40.57 31.78
N GLN A 701 15.09 -41.66 32.46
CA GLN A 701 15.10 -43.01 31.88
C GLN A 701 13.71 -43.48 31.49
N TYR A 702 12.66 -43.13 32.25
CA TYR A 702 11.27 -43.35 31.92
C TYR A 702 10.85 -42.55 30.68
N LEU A 703 11.18 -41.26 30.61
CA LEU A 703 10.89 -40.38 29.48
C LEU A 703 11.65 -40.81 28.21
N GLU A 704 12.90 -41.23 28.33
CA GLU A 704 13.68 -41.77 27.22
C GLU A 704 13.07 -43.09 26.69
N ASN A 705 12.62 -43.97 27.57
CA ASN A 705 11.96 -45.20 27.17
C ASN A 705 10.56 -45.00 26.55
N VAL A 706 9.83 -44.01 26.99
CA VAL A 706 8.49 -43.65 26.44
C VAL A 706 8.57 -42.88 25.12
N VAL A 707 9.63 -42.10 24.92
CA VAL A 707 9.81 -41.24 23.72
C VAL A 707 10.59 -41.96 22.61
N LEU A 708 11.50 -42.91 23.00
CA LEU A 708 12.32 -43.67 22.05
C LEU A 708 11.78 -45.10 21.74
N GLY A 709 10.79 -45.58 22.48
CA GLY A 709 10.05 -46.80 22.19
C GLY A 709 8.78 -46.54 21.42
#